data_a1dbc6dfae3651d372d8ad9e02eb1875
#
_entry.id   a1dbc6dfae3651d372d8ad9e02eb1875
#
_cell.length_a   1.000
_cell.length_b   1.000
_cell.length_c   1.000
_cell.angle_alpha   90.00
_cell.angle_beta   90.00
_cell.angle_gamma   90.00
#
_symmetry.space_group_name_H-M   'P 1'
#
loop_
_entity.id
_entity.type
_entity.pdbx_description
1 polymer ?
#
loop_
_entity_poly.entity_id
_entity_poly.type
_entity_poly.pdbx_seq_one_letter_code
_entity_poly.pdbx_strand_id
1 'polypeptide(L)'
;MMGQTMMQSFIHDIAPKRSLRARVFRSPFRKGTVTALDRPALPRGYFCVGQQDITGPNVLSYSGYSLPVLVKSEVRYLGEPLLLFCGPDPEVLAQICAAVELSYEQEVPVEYKDLTGPYREAQIINLAHGDVDLAFSLADQVVEGEYRTARQEHYYPDTQGAVADWDGKNLTIHASTQDPFGLQSAIARCLDLSPKKVRVVAVPIGNATEGKLLSSFLVAAQAGLLACAAKKTVVLVYDREEDLRCLPKGPQFLIRHQSALDQEGGTMAVRVQIFMDGGCYAPKNSEALHRAVHSAWGAYQIPNLEVTGRVLATDFPPIGPFRASGLAQAIFAAELHSSRLEEIAQLDPYNWKKRNLVEAGRKQPPAPALAVLEEVTGLADFIRKYSAYSAVKKRRKTIDQGSYPLRGIGLSLVCQGEEGSWADLRNTEPGSNSYSMKLVFDRSRRLRICTSLVDSAMGIHAMLVHRAAELLQIDPQKITVQTVDTQEVPDTGPAILSRVVTIALPLLEQCCRILQRKRREGGLPIEVRRTLVAGRSKPVRSGKVPRAKGSAGQERSAPSWAATVIEVELDPVTFQSTCRGVWMVIETGTVWNRSTMLGVLEGEILRCLGSSRLPGYAAAVNPAEPACSAADLIPPVTQLPEIQIQLLESHSTGMKGFEHLPYLGVPAAYAAAVCQATGLYIDQVPITAEVVQQCLGT
;
A
#
# COMPACT_ATOMS: atom_id res chain seq x y z
N MET A 1 -11.19 15.60 -35.68
CA MET A 1 -12.17 15.84 -34.64
C MET A 1 -11.84 14.86 -33.50
N MET A 2 -11.10 15.33 -32.52
CA MET A 2 -10.83 14.57 -31.30
C MET A 2 -12.15 14.40 -30.55
N GLY A 3 -12.57 13.13 -30.38
CA GLY A 3 -13.74 12.83 -29.59
C GLY A 3 -13.55 13.41 -28.19
N GLN A 4 -14.53 14.17 -27.74
CA GLN A 4 -14.62 14.68 -26.38
C GLN A 4 -14.51 13.49 -25.41
N THR A 5 -13.30 13.27 -24.91
CA THR A 5 -13.09 12.55 -23.65
C THR A 5 -13.80 13.41 -22.63
N MET A 6 -14.96 12.96 -22.10
CA MET A 6 -15.57 13.58 -20.94
C MET A 6 -14.47 13.63 -19.89
N MET A 7 -14.00 14.82 -19.53
CA MET A 7 -13.16 15.00 -18.36
C MET A 7 -13.98 14.48 -17.17
N GLN A 8 -13.56 13.34 -16.65
CA GLN A 8 -14.18 12.81 -15.44
C GLN A 8 -13.74 13.72 -14.31
N SER A 9 -14.71 14.28 -13.60
CA SER A 9 -14.47 15.23 -12.49
C SER A 9 -14.03 14.48 -11.24
N PHE A 10 -13.00 14.96 -10.56
CA PHE A 10 -12.65 14.48 -9.22
C PHE A 10 -13.73 14.88 -8.20
N ILE A 11 -13.71 14.28 -7.02
CA ILE A 11 -14.74 14.54 -5.99
C ILE A 11 -14.84 16.03 -5.62
N HIS A 12 -13.74 16.77 -5.67
CA HIS A 12 -13.69 18.21 -5.40
C HIS A 12 -14.44 19.07 -6.42
N ASP A 13 -14.55 18.57 -7.65
CA ASP A 13 -15.22 19.26 -8.77
C ASP A 13 -16.72 19.01 -8.75
N ILE A 14 -17.19 18.03 -7.98
CA ILE A 14 -18.60 17.65 -7.89
C ILE A 14 -19.25 18.48 -6.79
N ALA A 15 -19.83 19.61 -7.17
CA ALA A 15 -20.56 20.47 -6.27
C ALA A 15 -21.99 20.73 -6.83
N PRO A 16 -22.96 19.85 -6.54
CA PRO A 16 -24.34 20.04 -7.00
C PRO A 16 -24.92 21.35 -6.50
N LYS A 17 -25.63 22.07 -7.38
CA LYS A 17 -26.32 23.31 -6.98
C LYS A 17 -27.27 23.03 -5.80
N ARG A 18 -27.27 23.91 -4.79
CA ARG A 18 -28.10 23.80 -3.59
C ARG A 18 -27.71 22.67 -2.63
N SER A 19 -26.54 22.04 -2.79
CA SER A 19 -26.02 21.08 -1.79
C SER A 19 -25.63 21.79 -0.51
N LEU A 20 -25.74 21.08 0.63
CA LEU A 20 -25.18 21.52 1.90
C LEU A 20 -23.70 21.16 1.95
N ARG A 21 -22.90 22.04 2.57
CA ARG A 21 -21.52 21.75 2.93
C ARG A 21 -21.50 21.05 4.27
N ALA A 22 -20.50 20.20 4.49
CA ALA A 22 -20.34 19.49 5.74
C ALA A 22 -18.97 19.75 6.37
N ARG A 23 -18.93 19.65 7.71
CA ARG A 23 -17.73 19.76 8.52
C ARG A 23 -17.78 18.76 9.67
N VAL A 24 -16.60 18.24 10.03
CA VAL A 24 -16.43 17.31 11.15
C VAL A 24 -15.87 18.08 12.34
N PHE A 25 -16.53 18.01 13.47
CA PHE A 25 -15.96 18.44 14.75
C PHE A 25 -15.17 17.30 15.35
N ARG A 26 -13.91 17.55 15.64
CA ARG A 26 -12.93 16.53 16.01
C ARG A 26 -12.37 16.78 17.40
N SER A 27 -11.86 15.72 18.02
CA SER A 27 -11.18 15.81 19.31
C SER A 27 -9.94 16.70 19.22
N PRO A 28 -9.81 17.70 20.12
CA PRO A 28 -8.60 18.52 20.23
C PRO A 28 -7.49 17.86 21.09
N PHE A 29 -7.72 16.67 21.63
CA PHE A 29 -6.76 15.94 22.47
C PHE A 29 -6.54 14.51 21.96
N ARG A 30 -5.42 13.91 22.40
CA ARG A 30 -4.94 12.62 21.87
C ARG A 30 -5.59 11.40 22.50
N LYS A 31 -5.83 11.46 23.82
CA LYS A 31 -6.39 10.33 24.59
C LYS A 31 -7.14 10.84 25.80
N GLY A 32 -8.28 10.24 26.10
CA GLY A 32 -9.08 10.58 27.27
C GLY A 32 -10.56 10.26 27.10
N THR A 33 -11.35 10.69 28.10
CA THR A 33 -12.79 10.44 28.13
C THR A 33 -13.55 11.76 27.99
N VAL A 34 -14.47 11.81 27.04
CA VAL A 34 -15.45 12.93 26.91
C VAL A 34 -16.48 12.77 28.03
N THR A 35 -16.53 13.79 28.91
CA THR A 35 -17.46 13.83 30.04
C THR A 35 -18.74 14.58 29.70
N ALA A 36 -18.66 15.62 28.86
CA ALA A 36 -19.81 16.31 28.28
C ALA A 36 -19.50 16.79 26.86
N LEU A 37 -20.51 16.76 26.00
CA LEU A 37 -20.43 17.24 24.61
C LEU A 37 -21.75 17.91 24.26
N ASP A 38 -21.78 19.24 24.43
CA ASP A 38 -22.98 20.03 24.21
C ASP A 38 -23.05 20.58 22.80
N ARG A 39 -24.20 20.31 22.15
CA ARG A 39 -24.46 20.77 20.79
C ARG A 39 -24.92 22.23 20.84
N PRO A 40 -24.33 23.15 20.08
CA PRO A 40 -24.79 24.54 20.03
C PRO A 40 -26.17 24.59 19.35
N ALA A 41 -26.92 25.67 19.63
CA ALA A 41 -28.15 25.95 18.95
C ALA A 41 -27.89 26.16 17.45
N LEU A 42 -28.63 25.44 16.60
CA LEU A 42 -28.42 25.45 15.15
C LEU A 42 -29.34 26.47 14.46
N PRO A 43 -28.83 27.33 13.60
CA PRO A 43 -29.64 28.14 12.72
C PRO A 43 -30.51 27.29 11.79
N ARG A 44 -31.60 27.86 11.29
CA ARG A 44 -32.49 27.18 10.35
C ARG A 44 -31.70 26.70 9.09
N GLY A 45 -31.83 25.42 8.75
CA GLY A 45 -31.15 24.84 7.59
C GLY A 45 -29.78 24.25 7.89
N TYR A 46 -29.34 24.28 9.17
CA TYR A 46 -28.17 23.58 9.65
C TYR A 46 -28.56 22.34 10.43
N PHE A 47 -27.76 21.29 10.35
CA PHE A 47 -28.01 19.99 10.95
C PHE A 47 -26.76 19.48 11.67
N CYS A 48 -26.98 18.73 12.73
CA CYS A 48 -25.93 18.07 13.51
C CYS A 48 -26.26 16.59 13.66
N VAL A 49 -25.23 15.73 13.54
CA VAL A 49 -25.30 14.30 13.81
C VAL A 49 -24.20 13.91 14.79
N GLY A 50 -24.55 13.15 15.81
CA GLY A 50 -23.64 12.56 16.76
C GLY A 50 -23.77 11.04 16.79
N GLN A 51 -22.99 10.38 17.63
CA GLN A 51 -22.95 8.92 17.71
C GLN A 51 -24.34 8.29 18.00
N GLN A 52 -25.16 8.92 18.83
CA GLN A 52 -26.51 8.46 19.17
C GLN A 52 -27.49 8.48 18.00
N ASP A 53 -27.20 9.20 16.93
CA ASP A 53 -28.03 9.32 15.74
C ASP A 53 -27.72 8.20 14.71
N ILE A 54 -26.70 7.37 14.96
CA ILE A 54 -26.32 6.26 14.09
C ILE A 54 -27.25 5.07 14.36
N THR A 55 -28.00 4.65 13.36
CA THR A 55 -29.04 3.61 13.48
C THR A 55 -28.47 2.20 13.46
N GLY A 56 -27.39 1.96 12.74
CA GLY A 56 -26.70 0.69 12.65
C GLY A 56 -25.44 0.63 13.55
N PRO A 57 -24.55 -0.34 13.33
CA PRO A 57 -23.28 -0.42 14.04
C PRO A 57 -22.39 0.81 13.77
N ASN A 58 -21.92 1.47 14.83
CA ASN A 58 -20.99 2.59 14.76
C ASN A 58 -19.55 2.11 14.50
N VAL A 59 -19.37 1.27 13.49
CA VAL A 59 -18.05 0.73 13.12
C VAL A 59 -17.99 0.45 11.63
N LEU A 60 -16.88 0.84 11.02
CA LEU A 60 -16.51 0.50 9.66
C LEU A 60 -15.31 -0.45 9.72
N SER A 61 -15.34 -1.48 8.89
CA SER A 61 -14.30 -2.50 8.86
C SER A 61 -13.85 -2.81 7.44
N TYR A 62 -12.55 -3.01 7.27
CA TYR A 62 -11.95 -3.44 6.02
C TYR A 62 -10.68 -4.24 6.29
N SER A 63 -10.58 -5.45 5.76
CA SER A 63 -9.37 -6.29 5.84
C SER A 63 -8.74 -6.40 7.25
N GLY A 64 -9.57 -6.59 8.27
CA GLY A 64 -9.12 -6.70 9.66
C GLY A 64 -8.95 -5.37 10.40
N TYR A 65 -8.89 -4.25 9.70
CA TYR A 65 -8.93 -2.91 10.29
C TYR A 65 -10.36 -2.49 10.61
N SER A 66 -10.54 -1.76 11.70
CA SER A 66 -11.85 -1.26 12.11
C SER A 66 -11.73 0.11 12.76
N LEU A 67 -12.68 1.00 12.45
CA LEU A 67 -12.76 2.36 13.00
C LEU A 67 -14.20 2.68 13.38
N PRO A 68 -14.45 3.41 14.49
CA PRO A 68 -15.75 4.01 14.73
C PRO A 68 -16.03 5.12 13.70
N VAL A 69 -17.30 5.33 13.37
CA VAL A 69 -17.72 6.47 12.53
C VAL A 69 -17.66 7.76 13.31
N LEU A 70 -18.12 7.72 14.58
CA LEU A 70 -18.05 8.78 15.56
C LEU A 70 -17.71 8.22 16.94
N VAL A 71 -16.94 8.94 17.71
CA VAL A 71 -16.62 8.56 19.09
C VAL A 71 -17.85 8.68 19.99
N LYS A 72 -17.99 7.74 20.91
CA LYS A 72 -19.02 7.76 21.95
C LYS A 72 -18.55 8.54 23.18
N SER A 73 -17.46 8.10 23.79
CA SER A 73 -16.91 8.69 25.00
C SER A 73 -15.38 8.64 25.06
N GLU A 74 -14.77 7.51 24.65
CA GLU A 74 -13.31 7.36 24.69
C GLU A 74 -12.68 7.87 23.41
N VAL A 75 -11.91 8.91 23.51
CA VAL A 75 -11.04 9.41 22.43
C VAL A 75 -9.70 8.69 22.52
N ARG A 76 -9.21 8.22 21.39
CA ARG A 76 -7.99 7.41 21.29
C ARG A 76 -6.89 8.03 20.44
N TYR A 77 -7.21 9.07 19.65
CA TYR A 77 -6.21 9.81 18.87
C TYR A 77 -6.68 11.24 18.60
N LEU A 78 -5.72 12.12 18.35
CA LEU A 78 -5.98 13.52 18.00
C LEU A 78 -6.75 13.60 16.68
N GLY A 79 -7.81 14.38 16.64
CA GLY A 79 -8.63 14.55 15.44
C GLY A 79 -9.68 13.47 15.24
N GLU A 80 -9.94 12.62 16.23
CA GLU A 80 -10.99 11.61 16.15
C GLU A 80 -12.38 12.25 16.04
N PRO A 81 -13.28 11.78 15.14
CA PRO A 81 -14.55 12.44 14.87
C PRO A 81 -15.54 12.36 16.05
N LEU A 82 -16.08 13.49 16.50
CA LEU A 82 -17.05 13.60 17.60
C LEU A 82 -18.45 13.95 17.12
N LEU A 83 -18.60 15.00 16.29
CA LEU A 83 -19.86 15.46 15.73
C LEU A 83 -19.70 15.79 14.24
N LEU A 84 -20.80 15.68 13.52
CA LEU A 84 -20.91 16.06 12.11
C LEU A 84 -21.88 17.24 11.99
N PHE A 85 -21.51 18.23 11.21
CA PHE A 85 -22.39 19.37 10.90
C PHE A 85 -22.54 19.52 9.40
N CYS A 86 -23.73 19.94 8.93
CA CYS A 86 -23.90 20.42 7.58
C CYS A 86 -24.85 21.62 7.49
N GLY A 87 -24.62 22.47 6.49
CA GLY A 87 -25.39 23.66 6.26
C GLY A 87 -25.04 24.36 4.95
N PRO A 88 -25.76 25.43 4.56
CA PRO A 88 -25.55 26.12 3.30
C PRO A 88 -24.26 26.94 3.24
N ASP A 89 -23.77 27.45 4.37
CA ASP A 89 -22.64 28.37 4.45
C ASP A 89 -21.48 27.77 5.26
N PRO A 90 -20.28 27.61 4.66
CA PRO A 90 -19.10 27.07 5.32
C PRO A 90 -18.57 27.94 6.49
N GLU A 91 -18.71 29.27 6.41
CA GLU A 91 -18.23 30.16 7.46
C GLU A 91 -19.08 30.03 8.73
N VAL A 92 -20.40 29.95 8.56
CA VAL A 92 -21.33 29.67 9.66
C VAL A 92 -21.08 28.29 10.26
N LEU A 93 -20.75 27.29 9.44
CA LEU A 93 -20.35 25.95 9.94
C LEU A 93 -19.08 26.02 10.80
N ALA A 94 -18.11 26.86 10.42
CA ALA A 94 -16.90 27.05 11.22
C ALA A 94 -17.24 27.70 12.59
N GLN A 95 -18.14 28.68 12.60
CA GLN A 95 -18.62 29.30 13.84
C GLN A 95 -19.39 28.31 14.74
N ILE A 96 -20.25 27.49 14.15
CA ILE A 96 -20.96 26.42 14.86
C ILE A 96 -19.97 25.44 15.50
N CYS A 97 -18.96 24.99 14.75
CA CYS A 97 -17.93 24.10 15.29
C CYS A 97 -17.13 24.76 16.44
N ALA A 98 -16.82 26.05 16.33
CA ALA A 98 -16.13 26.77 17.38
C ALA A 98 -16.99 26.99 18.64
N ALA A 99 -18.32 26.96 18.51
CA ALA A 99 -19.27 27.10 19.61
C ALA A 99 -19.64 25.78 20.30
N VAL A 100 -19.04 24.65 19.89
CA VAL A 100 -19.25 23.36 20.56
C VAL A 100 -18.55 23.39 21.93
N GLU A 101 -19.30 23.12 22.99
CA GLU A 101 -18.75 22.99 24.33
C GLU A 101 -18.36 21.52 24.60
N LEU A 102 -17.08 21.29 24.87
CA LEU A 102 -16.51 19.99 25.12
C LEU A 102 -15.82 19.95 26.47
N SER A 103 -16.31 19.10 27.36
CA SER A 103 -15.64 18.74 28.61
C SER A 103 -15.03 17.37 28.52
N TYR A 104 -13.82 17.19 29.01
CA TYR A 104 -13.10 15.91 28.91
C TYR A 104 -12.06 15.74 30.03
N GLU A 105 -11.78 14.49 30.34
CA GLU A 105 -10.67 14.08 31.18
C GLU A 105 -9.57 13.54 30.28
N GLN A 106 -8.45 14.26 30.20
CA GLN A 106 -7.33 13.85 29.35
C GLN A 106 -6.45 12.83 30.06
N GLU A 107 -6.09 11.80 29.35
CA GLU A 107 -5.08 10.83 29.74
C GLU A 107 -3.77 11.12 29.03
N VAL A 108 -2.64 10.80 29.68
CA VAL A 108 -1.33 10.86 29.04
C VAL A 108 -1.16 9.59 28.20
N PRO A 109 -0.98 9.69 26.85
CA PRO A 109 -0.69 8.54 26.04
C PRO A 109 0.60 7.86 26.47
N VAL A 110 0.59 6.54 26.55
CA VAL A 110 1.80 5.77 26.83
C VAL A 110 2.59 5.60 25.54
N GLU A 111 3.65 6.39 25.39
CA GLU A 111 4.57 6.34 24.25
C GLU A 111 5.90 5.73 24.71
N TYR A 112 6.14 4.52 24.29
CA TYR A 112 7.49 3.98 24.33
C TYR A 112 8.26 4.48 23.10
N LYS A 113 9.53 4.81 23.27
CA LYS A 113 10.38 5.31 22.18
C LYS A 113 10.44 4.36 20.97
N ASP A 114 10.12 3.10 21.20
CA ASP A 114 10.12 2.05 20.18
C ASP A 114 9.03 1.00 20.46
N LEU A 115 8.90 0.04 19.57
CA LEU A 115 7.95 -1.06 19.68
C LEU A 115 8.40 -2.19 20.64
N THR A 116 9.32 -1.93 21.57
CA THR A 116 9.82 -2.91 22.55
C THR A 116 9.16 -2.77 23.92
N GLY A 117 8.31 -1.76 24.10
CA GLY A 117 7.54 -1.55 25.34
C GLY A 117 6.54 -2.68 25.62
N PRO A 118 5.97 -2.73 26.84
CA PRO A 118 5.01 -3.75 27.27
C PRO A 118 3.62 -3.50 26.67
N TYR A 119 3.52 -3.44 25.33
CA TYR A 119 2.27 -3.30 24.61
C TYR A 119 1.43 -4.58 24.66
N ARG A 120 0.10 -4.40 24.62
CA ARG A 120 -0.80 -5.55 24.47
C ARG A 120 -0.69 -6.10 23.05
N GLU A 121 -0.42 -7.39 22.94
CA GLU A 121 -0.41 -8.10 21.66
C GLU A 121 -1.84 -8.32 21.16
N ALA A 122 -2.14 -7.79 19.97
CA ALA A 122 -3.45 -7.94 19.33
C ALA A 122 -3.51 -9.18 18.43
N GLN A 123 -2.35 -9.59 17.88
CA GLN A 123 -2.21 -10.76 17.02
C GLN A 123 -0.78 -11.29 17.09
N ILE A 124 -0.64 -12.62 17.00
CA ILE A 124 0.65 -13.31 16.89
C ILE A 124 0.58 -14.29 15.71
N ILE A 125 1.64 -14.35 14.93
CA ILE A 125 1.82 -15.31 13.83
C ILE A 125 3.19 -15.93 13.97
N ASN A 126 3.25 -17.28 13.94
CA ASN A 126 4.50 -18.03 13.94
C ASN A 126 4.63 -18.85 12.65
N LEU A 127 5.84 -18.85 12.08
CA LEU A 127 6.23 -19.64 10.94
C LEU A 127 7.58 -20.27 11.23
N ALA A 128 7.72 -21.57 11.07
CA ALA A 128 9.01 -22.25 11.23
C ALA A 128 9.16 -23.44 10.28
N HIS A 129 10.39 -23.70 9.87
CA HIS A 129 10.79 -24.93 9.21
C HIS A 129 12.26 -25.25 9.49
N GLY A 130 12.61 -26.54 9.39
CA GLY A 130 13.94 -27.02 9.74
C GLY A 130 14.13 -27.11 11.27
N ASP A 131 15.40 -27.24 11.69
CA ASP A 131 15.79 -27.25 13.10
C ASP A 131 16.70 -26.05 13.36
N VAL A 132 16.06 -24.95 13.76
CA VAL A 132 16.73 -23.65 13.95
C VAL A 132 17.67 -23.70 15.15
N ASP A 133 17.23 -24.29 16.27
CA ASP A 133 18.03 -24.33 17.50
C ASP A 133 19.30 -25.16 17.32
N LEU A 134 19.20 -26.30 16.65
CA LEU A 134 20.37 -27.11 16.31
C LEU A 134 21.34 -26.33 15.39
N ALA A 135 20.80 -25.66 14.35
CA ALA A 135 21.64 -24.86 13.45
C ALA A 135 22.36 -23.72 14.15
N PHE A 136 21.69 -23.01 15.08
CA PHE A 136 22.33 -21.98 15.91
C PHE A 136 23.39 -22.54 16.87
N SER A 137 23.17 -23.74 17.41
CA SER A 137 24.15 -24.40 18.29
C SER A 137 25.43 -24.85 17.57
N LEU A 138 25.35 -25.06 16.27
CA LEU A 138 26.44 -25.48 15.39
C LEU A 138 27.10 -24.32 14.63
N ALA A 139 26.59 -23.10 14.81
CA ALA A 139 27.07 -21.94 14.08
C ALA A 139 28.46 -21.51 14.53
N ASP A 140 29.31 -21.18 13.58
CA ASP A 140 30.61 -20.56 13.85
C ASP A 140 30.50 -19.08 14.22
N GLN A 141 29.49 -18.41 13.63
CA GLN A 141 29.18 -17.02 13.90
C GLN A 141 27.69 -16.75 13.88
N VAL A 142 27.23 -15.88 14.79
CA VAL A 142 25.85 -15.35 14.81
C VAL A 142 25.90 -13.87 14.50
N VAL A 143 25.10 -13.45 13.53
CA VAL A 143 24.96 -12.06 13.10
C VAL A 143 23.57 -11.56 13.47
N GLU A 144 23.54 -10.45 14.19
CA GLU A 144 22.29 -9.83 14.63
C GLU A 144 22.09 -8.47 13.96
N GLY A 145 20.82 -8.10 13.75
CA GLY A 145 20.43 -6.80 13.23
C GLY A 145 19.03 -6.42 13.65
N GLU A 146 18.82 -5.14 13.90
CA GLU A 146 17.52 -4.56 14.20
C GLU A 146 17.22 -3.50 13.15
N TYR A 147 16.04 -3.57 12.51
CA TYR A 147 15.65 -2.74 11.37
C TYR A 147 14.34 -2.03 11.67
N ARG A 148 14.28 -0.73 11.35
CA ARG A 148 13.15 0.14 11.66
C ARG A 148 12.61 0.79 10.41
N THR A 149 11.28 0.80 10.28
CA THR A 149 10.60 1.56 9.24
C THR A 149 9.57 2.49 9.89
N ALA A 150 9.57 3.74 9.49
CA ALA A 150 8.61 4.72 10.01
C ALA A 150 7.20 4.47 9.45
N ARG A 151 6.21 5.11 10.07
CA ARG A 151 4.86 5.24 9.51
C ARG A 151 4.93 5.91 8.15
N GLN A 152 4.01 5.53 7.24
CA GLN A 152 4.01 6.07 5.89
C GLN A 152 2.69 6.73 5.55
N GLU A 153 2.79 7.92 4.93
CA GLU A 153 1.67 8.67 4.39
C GLU A 153 1.35 8.17 2.97
N HIS A 154 0.06 8.00 2.67
CA HIS A 154 -0.42 7.61 1.35
C HIS A 154 -0.14 8.69 0.31
N TYR A 155 -0.33 9.92 0.69
CA TYR A 155 -0.07 11.11 -0.10
C TYR A 155 -0.69 11.09 -1.51
N TYR A 156 -1.97 10.75 -1.57
CA TYR A 156 -2.73 10.83 -2.83
C TYR A 156 -3.04 12.29 -3.21
N PRO A 157 -3.14 12.61 -4.52
CA PRO A 157 -3.34 14.01 -4.99
C PRO A 157 -4.66 14.63 -4.52
N ASP A 158 -5.76 13.87 -4.62
CA ASP A 158 -7.11 14.27 -4.22
C ASP A 158 -7.39 13.82 -2.78
N THR A 159 -7.74 14.75 -1.86
CA THR A 159 -8.09 14.41 -0.48
C THR A 159 -9.36 13.55 -0.41
N GLN A 160 -9.68 13.01 0.77
CA GLN A 160 -10.89 12.23 0.97
C GLN A 160 -12.14 13.09 0.81
N GLY A 161 -13.14 12.54 0.14
CA GLY A 161 -14.41 13.25 -0.04
C GLY A 161 -15.54 12.34 -0.50
N ALA A 162 -16.77 12.77 -0.22
CA ALA A 162 -17.99 12.13 -0.69
C ALA A 162 -19.11 13.15 -0.90
N VAL A 163 -19.96 12.89 -1.88
CA VAL A 163 -21.23 13.59 -2.08
C VAL A 163 -22.34 12.57 -1.86
N ALA A 164 -23.18 12.81 -0.88
CA ALA A 164 -24.31 11.94 -0.52
C ALA A 164 -25.64 12.63 -0.80
N ASP A 165 -26.56 11.91 -1.46
CA ASP A 165 -27.90 12.37 -1.77
C ASP A 165 -28.94 11.38 -1.25
N TRP A 166 -29.91 11.88 -0.47
CA TRP A 166 -31.01 11.08 0.08
C TRP A 166 -32.34 11.51 -0.51
N ASP A 167 -32.98 10.64 -1.31
CA ASP A 167 -34.29 10.90 -1.96
C ASP A 167 -35.51 10.60 -1.06
N GLY A 168 -35.30 10.28 0.22
CA GLY A 168 -36.30 9.84 1.17
C GLY A 168 -36.47 8.31 1.27
N LYS A 169 -35.85 7.54 0.37
CA LYS A 169 -35.93 6.08 0.30
C LYS A 169 -34.58 5.43 0.00
N ASN A 170 -33.79 6.02 -0.88
CA ASN A 170 -32.51 5.51 -1.37
C ASN A 170 -31.42 6.54 -1.13
N LEU A 171 -30.21 6.04 -0.85
CA LEU A 171 -29.01 6.83 -0.68
C LEU A 171 -28.11 6.64 -1.90
N THR A 172 -27.80 7.74 -2.59
CA THR A 172 -26.78 7.75 -3.65
C THR A 172 -25.53 8.43 -3.14
N ILE A 173 -24.37 7.78 -3.28
CA ILE A 173 -23.08 8.31 -2.86
C ILE A 173 -22.11 8.35 -4.03
N HIS A 174 -21.59 9.54 -4.33
CA HIS A 174 -20.41 9.71 -5.17
C HIS A 174 -19.18 9.76 -4.25
N ALA A 175 -18.22 8.88 -4.46
CA ALA A 175 -17.03 8.80 -3.60
C ALA A 175 -15.77 8.44 -4.39
N SER A 176 -14.65 8.99 -3.93
CA SER A 176 -13.31 8.54 -4.36
C SER A 176 -12.94 7.29 -3.56
N THR A 177 -13.16 6.11 -4.12
CA THR A 177 -12.96 4.82 -3.45
C THR A 177 -12.38 3.77 -4.38
N GLN A 178 -11.53 2.89 -3.84
CA GLN A 178 -10.98 1.73 -4.56
C GLN A 178 -11.87 0.48 -4.47
N ASP A 179 -12.90 0.47 -3.59
CA ASP A 179 -13.82 -0.65 -3.42
C ASP A 179 -15.28 -0.18 -3.31
N PRO A 180 -15.97 0.10 -4.45
CA PRO A 180 -17.34 0.60 -4.45
C PRO A 180 -18.37 -0.34 -3.79
N PHE A 181 -18.24 -1.65 -3.96
CA PHE A 181 -19.15 -2.63 -3.37
C PHE A 181 -18.88 -2.87 -1.88
N GLY A 182 -17.61 -2.83 -1.46
CA GLY A 182 -17.26 -2.85 -0.04
C GLY A 182 -17.80 -1.62 0.67
N LEU A 183 -17.66 -0.43 0.05
CA LEU A 183 -18.21 0.82 0.55
C LEU A 183 -19.73 0.77 0.63
N GLN A 184 -20.42 0.30 -0.40
CA GLN A 184 -21.89 0.10 -0.41
C GLN A 184 -22.33 -0.74 0.79
N SER A 185 -21.68 -1.87 1.00
CA SER A 185 -22.03 -2.81 2.08
C SER A 185 -21.75 -2.21 3.47
N ALA A 186 -20.64 -1.49 3.64
CA ALA A 186 -20.27 -0.86 4.89
C ALA A 186 -21.26 0.25 5.28
N ILE A 187 -21.65 1.11 4.32
CA ILE A 187 -22.61 2.18 4.55
C ILE A 187 -24.01 1.62 4.81
N ALA A 188 -24.45 0.64 4.03
CA ALA A 188 -25.76 0.00 4.24
C ALA A 188 -25.87 -0.54 5.67
N ARG A 189 -24.84 -1.19 6.17
CA ARG A 189 -24.79 -1.70 7.54
C ARG A 189 -24.77 -0.57 8.58
N CYS A 190 -23.95 0.45 8.39
CA CYS A 190 -23.84 1.58 9.33
C CYS A 190 -25.16 2.35 9.47
N LEU A 191 -25.91 2.51 8.39
CA LEU A 191 -27.18 3.23 8.36
C LEU A 191 -28.42 2.34 8.54
N ASP A 192 -28.25 1.05 8.81
CA ASP A 192 -29.33 0.05 8.89
C ASP A 192 -30.22 0.05 7.63
N LEU A 193 -29.59 0.12 6.48
CA LEU A 193 -30.26 0.08 5.16
C LEU A 193 -29.98 -1.24 4.45
N SER A 194 -30.94 -1.68 3.62
CA SER A 194 -30.64 -2.75 2.66
C SER A 194 -29.57 -2.27 1.65
N PRO A 195 -28.58 -3.11 1.28
CA PRO A 195 -27.60 -2.74 0.24
C PRO A 195 -28.21 -2.27 -1.08
N LYS A 196 -29.40 -2.77 -1.43
CA LYS A 196 -30.16 -2.35 -2.63
C LYS A 196 -30.65 -0.90 -2.56
N LYS A 197 -30.74 -0.31 -1.38
CA LYS A 197 -31.10 1.10 -1.17
C LYS A 197 -29.90 2.05 -1.16
N VAL A 198 -28.70 1.52 -1.22
CA VAL A 198 -27.45 2.31 -1.28
C VAL A 198 -26.85 2.13 -2.67
N ARG A 199 -26.71 3.21 -3.40
CA ARG A 199 -26.03 3.27 -4.70
C ARG A 199 -24.71 3.99 -4.53
N VAL A 200 -23.61 3.39 -4.99
CA VAL A 200 -22.29 4.02 -5.00
C VAL A 200 -21.87 4.25 -6.45
N VAL A 201 -21.54 5.49 -6.76
CA VAL A 201 -20.95 5.92 -8.03
C VAL A 201 -19.52 6.33 -7.73
N ALA A 202 -18.55 5.52 -8.17
CA ALA A 202 -17.14 5.86 -7.96
C ALA A 202 -16.72 6.97 -8.93
N VAL A 203 -16.01 7.95 -8.39
CA VAL A 203 -15.39 9.02 -9.17
C VAL A 203 -13.91 8.68 -9.44
N PRO A 204 -13.27 9.34 -10.43
CA PRO A 204 -11.84 9.19 -10.65
C PRO A 204 -11.02 9.47 -9.40
N ILE A 205 -9.97 8.71 -9.20
CA ILE A 205 -9.04 8.86 -8.09
C ILE A 205 -7.61 9.00 -8.63
N GLY A 206 -6.79 9.75 -7.93
CA GLY A 206 -5.35 9.77 -8.16
C GLY A 206 -4.67 8.48 -7.69
N ASN A 207 -3.35 8.44 -7.67
CA ASN A 207 -2.60 7.28 -7.17
C ASN A 207 -2.84 7.10 -5.66
N ALA A 208 -3.77 6.22 -5.30
CA ALA A 208 -4.33 6.12 -3.95
C ALA A 208 -3.47 5.32 -2.96
N THR A 209 -2.54 4.48 -3.42
CA THR A 209 -1.68 3.65 -2.55
C THR A 209 -2.44 2.89 -1.44
N GLU A 210 -3.67 2.41 -1.76
CA GLU A 210 -4.64 1.77 -0.84
C GLU A 210 -5.26 2.71 0.24
N GLY A 211 -4.96 4.01 0.19
CA GLY A 211 -5.50 5.00 1.12
C GLY A 211 -6.98 5.35 0.90
N LYS A 212 -7.55 4.94 -0.25
CA LYS A 212 -8.96 5.16 -0.58
C LYS A 212 -9.83 3.91 -0.40
N LEU A 213 -9.56 3.19 0.70
CA LEU A 213 -10.32 2.05 1.17
C LEU A 213 -11.04 2.43 2.48
N LEU A 214 -10.51 2.05 3.64
CA LEU A 214 -11.17 2.32 4.94
C LEU A 214 -11.46 3.81 5.17
N SER A 215 -10.55 4.71 4.78
CA SER A 215 -10.74 6.16 4.93
C SER A 215 -11.90 6.68 4.06
N SER A 216 -12.04 6.17 2.82
CA SER A 216 -13.18 6.54 1.96
C SER A 216 -14.52 6.05 2.52
N PHE A 217 -14.53 4.89 3.21
CA PHE A 217 -15.72 4.40 3.89
C PHE A 217 -16.16 5.33 5.01
N LEU A 218 -15.17 5.83 5.79
CA LEU A 218 -15.43 6.76 6.89
C LEU A 218 -16.09 8.05 6.39
N VAL A 219 -15.48 8.71 5.40
CA VAL A 219 -15.98 9.98 4.85
C VAL A 219 -17.35 9.81 4.21
N ALA A 220 -17.54 8.72 3.46
CA ALA A 220 -18.81 8.44 2.80
C ALA A 220 -19.93 8.09 3.81
N ALA A 221 -19.64 7.37 4.90
CA ALA A 221 -20.60 7.13 5.96
C ALA A 221 -21.02 8.43 6.67
N GLN A 222 -20.07 9.31 6.95
CA GLN A 222 -20.31 10.63 7.55
C GLN A 222 -21.18 11.52 6.65
N ALA A 223 -20.87 11.56 5.35
CA ALA A 223 -21.70 12.30 4.38
C ALA A 223 -23.11 11.69 4.27
N GLY A 224 -23.22 10.36 4.26
CA GLY A 224 -24.50 9.63 4.21
C GLY A 224 -25.38 9.89 5.43
N LEU A 225 -24.81 9.88 6.64
CA LEU A 225 -25.51 10.21 7.88
C LEU A 225 -26.10 11.62 7.85
N LEU A 226 -25.30 12.60 7.40
CA LEU A 226 -25.74 13.98 7.28
C LEU A 226 -26.82 14.14 6.19
N ALA A 227 -26.70 13.45 5.05
CA ALA A 227 -27.70 13.51 3.98
C ALA A 227 -29.05 12.94 4.43
N CYS A 228 -29.05 11.82 5.17
CA CYS A 228 -30.26 11.23 5.75
C CYS A 228 -30.90 12.17 6.78
N ALA A 229 -30.13 12.80 7.67
CA ALA A 229 -30.61 13.73 8.68
C ALA A 229 -31.19 15.02 8.05
N ALA A 230 -30.48 15.60 7.08
CA ALA A 230 -30.88 16.83 6.41
C ALA A 230 -31.94 16.63 5.34
N LYS A 231 -32.14 15.40 4.84
CA LYS A 231 -32.96 15.06 3.67
C LYS A 231 -32.60 15.90 2.44
N LYS A 232 -31.31 16.09 2.21
CA LYS A 232 -30.74 16.92 1.14
C LYS A 232 -29.40 16.34 0.70
N THR A 233 -28.94 16.80 -0.46
CA THR A 233 -27.58 16.50 -0.93
C THR A 233 -26.56 17.18 -0.04
N VAL A 234 -25.56 16.41 0.46
CA VAL A 234 -24.49 16.87 1.32
C VAL A 234 -23.13 16.60 0.67
N VAL A 235 -22.25 17.58 0.70
CA VAL A 235 -20.86 17.50 0.22
C VAL A 235 -19.92 17.56 1.42
N LEU A 236 -19.18 16.49 1.66
CA LEU A 236 -18.11 16.44 2.66
C LEU A 236 -16.79 16.16 1.94
N VAL A 237 -15.88 17.10 2.01
CA VAL A 237 -14.52 16.98 1.46
C VAL A 237 -13.56 17.50 2.52
N TYR A 238 -12.57 16.67 2.89
CA TYR A 238 -11.54 17.05 3.84
C TYR A 238 -10.51 17.99 3.19
N ASP A 239 -10.03 18.95 3.93
CA ASP A 239 -8.85 19.68 3.52
C ASP A 239 -7.57 18.84 3.67
N ARG A 240 -6.45 19.34 3.16
CA ARG A 240 -5.19 18.58 3.17
C ARG A 240 -4.66 18.33 4.57
N GLU A 241 -4.81 19.30 5.47
CA GLU A 241 -4.33 19.17 6.84
C GLU A 241 -5.16 18.16 7.62
N GLU A 242 -6.48 18.20 7.48
CA GLU A 242 -7.41 17.24 8.06
C GLU A 242 -7.12 15.80 7.55
N ASP A 243 -6.89 15.66 6.26
CA ASP A 243 -6.57 14.38 5.62
C ASP A 243 -5.23 13.80 6.12
N LEU A 244 -4.21 14.65 6.23
CA LEU A 244 -2.90 14.25 6.75
C LEU A 244 -2.93 13.90 8.25
N ARG A 245 -3.69 14.65 9.07
CA ARG A 245 -3.64 14.49 10.53
C ARG A 245 -4.60 13.45 11.08
N CYS A 246 -5.76 13.27 10.44
CA CYS A 246 -6.88 12.57 11.08
C CYS A 246 -7.17 11.18 10.52
N LEU A 247 -6.49 10.76 9.46
CA LEU A 247 -6.77 9.50 8.79
C LEU A 247 -5.71 8.42 9.05
N PRO A 248 -6.08 7.13 8.91
CA PRO A 248 -5.16 6.02 9.05
C PRO A 248 -3.95 6.09 8.11
N LYS A 249 -2.81 5.63 8.58
CA LYS A 249 -1.52 5.62 7.88
C LYS A 249 -0.99 4.19 7.70
N GLY A 250 0.05 4.03 6.88
CA GLY A 250 0.81 2.80 6.82
C GLY A 250 1.54 2.54 8.14
N PRO A 251 1.57 1.30 8.65
CA PRO A 251 2.16 0.98 9.95
C PRO A 251 3.69 1.08 9.93
N GLN A 252 4.26 1.44 11.08
CA GLN A 252 5.68 1.27 11.34
C GLN A 252 5.98 -0.16 11.79
N PHE A 253 7.23 -0.58 11.54
CA PHE A 253 7.73 -1.89 11.95
C PHE A 253 9.08 -1.80 12.65
N LEU A 254 9.28 -2.71 13.59
CA LEU A 254 10.58 -3.07 14.15
C LEU A 254 10.81 -4.54 13.84
N ILE A 255 11.93 -4.86 13.18
CA ILE A 255 12.23 -6.22 12.74
C ILE A 255 13.64 -6.58 13.20
N ARG A 256 13.76 -7.68 13.95
CA ARG A 256 15.03 -8.22 14.44
C ARG A 256 15.37 -9.48 13.68
N HIS A 257 16.57 -9.50 13.11
CA HIS A 257 17.14 -10.67 12.46
C HIS A 257 18.32 -11.21 13.26
N GLN A 258 18.39 -12.54 13.33
CA GLN A 258 19.55 -13.29 13.77
C GLN A 258 19.86 -14.35 12.71
N SER A 259 21.10 -14.40 12.23
CA SER A 259 21.53 -15.40 11.25
C SER A 259 22.69 -16.20 11.81
N ALA A 260 22.58 -17.52 11.75
CA ALA A 260 23.62 -18.48 12.06
C ALA A 260 24.42 -18.79 10.80
N LEU A 261 25.75 -18.59 10.85
CA LEU A 261 26.66 -18.78 9.72
C LEU A 261 27.64 -19.92 10.00
N ASP A 262 28.01 -20.63 8.95
CA ASP A 262 29.13 -21.56 8.93
C ASP A 262 30.47 -20.86 8.75
N GLN A 263 31.60 -21.60 8.77
CA GLN A 263 32.95 -21.09 8.59
C GLN A 263 33.18 -20.36 7.26
N GLU A 264 32.42 -20.70 6.25
CA GLU A 264 32.53 -20.10 4.90
C GLU A 264 31.56 -18.90 4.73
N GLY A 265 30.88 -18.47 5.81
CA GLY A 265 29.88 -17.41 5.78
C GLY A 265 28.56 -17.83 5.10
N GLY A 266 28.30 -19.12 4.99
CA GLY A 266 27.04 -19.68 4.48
C GLY A 266 25.95 -19.60 5.54
N THR A 267 24.73 -19.20 5.15
CA THR A 267 23.61 -19.07 6.07
C THR A 267 23.00 -20.43 6.40
N MET A 268 23.16 -20.88 7.64
CA MET A 268 22.62 -22.14 8.16
C MET A 268 21.18 -22.00 8.66
N ALA A 269 20.89 -20.92 9.38
CA ALA A 269 19.55 -20.62 9.92
C ALA A 269 19.33 -19.14 10.05
N VAL A 270 18.02 -18.76 10.04
CA VAL A 270 17.59 -17.39 10.32
C VAL A 270 16.44 -17.41 11.32
N ARG A 271 16.51 -16.55 12.34
CA ARG A 271 15.43 -16.25 13.28
C ARG A 271 15.02 -14.80 13.12
N VAL A 272 13.71 -14.55 12.94
CA VAL A 272 13.18 -13.20 12.74
C VAL A 272 12.06 -12.91 13.72
N GLN A 273 12.13 -11.75 14.37
CA GLN A 273 11.06 -11.21 15.20
C GLN A 273 10.53 -9.93 14.55
N ILE A 274 9.23 -9.87 14.32
CA ILE A 274 8.56 -8.76 13.68
C ILE A 274 7.57 -8.14 14.67
N PHE A 275 7.73 -6.86 14.95
CA PHE A 275 6.80 -6.06 15.73
C PHE A 275 6.18 -5.01 14.82
N MET A 276 4.87 -5.06 14.67
CA MET A 276 4.08 -4.13 13.87
C MET A 276 3.27 -3.23 14.79
N ASP A 277 3.37 -1.93 14.63
CA ASP A 277 2.48 -0.99 15.27
C ASP A 277 1.05 -1.16 14.73
N GLY A 278 0.13 -1.46 15.62
CA GLY A 278 -1.29 -1.62 15.33
C GLY A 278 -2.11 -0.35 15.52
N GLY A 279 -1.53 0.69 16.10
CA GLY A 279 -2.25 1.90 16.51
C GLY A 279 -3.29 1.62 17.60
N CYS A 280 -4.06 2.66 17.92
CA CYS A 280 -5.11 2.59 18.97
C CYS A 280 -6.29 1.66 18.62
N TYR A 281 -6.47 1.35 17.33
CA TYR A 281 -7.46 0.39 16.81
C TYR A 281 -6.78 -0.83 16.18
N ALA A 282 -5.86 -1.43 16.92
CA ALA A 282 -5.03 -2.54 16.44
C ALA A 282 -5.86 -3.67 15.81
N PRO A 283 -5.54 -4.07 14.55
CA PRO A 283 -6.25 -5.12 13.85
C PRO A 283 -5.99 -6.48 14.50
N LYS A 284 -7.03 -7.32 14.56
CA LYS A 284 -6.94 -8.70 15.06
C LYS A 284 -6.57 -9.73 14.00
N ASN A 285 -6.64 -9.35 12.73
CA ASN A 285 -6.26 -10.18 11.59
C ASN A 285 -5.62 -9.28 10.53
N SER A 286 -4.36 -8.93 10.76
CA SER A 286 -3.60 -8.02 9.89
C SER A 286 -3.01 -8.76 8.71
N GLU A 287 -3.43 -8.41 7.51
CA GLU A 287 -2.84 -8.90 6.28
C GLU A 287 -1.39 -8.42 6.13
N ALA A 288 -1.08 -7.19 6.57
CA ALA A 288 0.28 -6.67 6.57
C ALA A 288 1.24 -7.54 7.41
N LEU A 289 0.81 -7.99 8.60
CA LEU A 289 1.62 -8.89 9.41
C LEU A 289 1.81 -10.26 8.72
N HIS A 290 0.76 -10.81 8.10
CA HIS A 290 0.89 -12.06 7.34
C HIS A 290 1.92 -11.93 6.21
N ARG A 291 1.85 -10.86 5.42
CA ARG A 291 2.84 -10.60 4.34
C ARG A 291 4.25 -10.45 4.90
N ALA A 292 4.42 -9.71 6.00
CA ALA A 292 5.72 -9.53 6.64
C ALA A 292 6.34 -10.86 7.09
N VAL A 293 5.56 -11.71 7.77
CA VAL A 293 6.02 -13.02 8.26
C VAL A 293 6.44 -13.93 7.10
N HIS A 294 5.65 -13.95 6.00
CA HIS A 294 5.96 -14.80 4.83
C HIS A 294 7.06 -14.26 3.92
N SER A 295 7.53 -13.03 4.14
CA SER A 295 8.58 -12.39 3.34
C SER A 295 9.81 -12.01 4.16
N ALA A 296 9.89 -12.47 5.39
CA ALA A 296 10.90 -12.05 6.36
C ALA A 296 12.36 -12.39 5.97
N TRP A 297 12.56 -13.27 5.03
CA TRP A 297 13.90 -13.66 4.53
C TRP A 297 14.19 -13.17 3.10
N GLY A 298 13.30 -12.32 2.53
CA GLY A 298 13.48 -11.79 1.18
C GLY A 298 13.34 -12.86 0.09
N ALA A 299 14.18 -12.75 -0.92
CA ALA A 299 14.21 -13.66 -2.08
C ALA A 299 15.11 -14.91 -1.88
N TYR A 300 15.77 -15.03 -0.72
CA TYR A 300 16.82 -16.01 -0.49
C TYR A 300 16.30 -17.33 0.06
N GLN A 301 17.07 -18.40 -0.16
CA GLN A 301 16.77 -19.73 0.34
C GLN A 301 17.44 -19.96 1.69
N ILE A 302 16.64 -20.21 2.71
CA ILE A 302 17.10 -20.43 4.08
C ILE A 302 16.74 -21.86 4.48
N PRO A 303 17.72 -22.73 4.86
CA PRO A 303 17.44 -24.11 5.21
C PRO A 303 16.66 -24.27 6.51
N ASN A 304 16.92 -23.43 7.51
CA ASN A 304 16.25 -23.46 8.79
C ASN A 304 15.76 -22.04 9.13
N LEU A 305 14.45 -21.86 9.32
CA LEU A 305 13.82 -20.56 9.51
C LEU A 305 12.81 -20.58 10.64
N GLU A 306 12.87 -19.56 11.49
CA GLU A 306 11.85 -19.25 12.50
C GLU A 306 11.46 -17.78 12.40
N VAL A 307 10.17 -17.50 12.25
CA VAL A 307 9.63 -16.13 12.21
C VAL A 307 8.50 -16.00 13.19
N THR A 308 8.59 -15.02 14.08
CA THR A 308 7.48 -14.63 14.99
C THR A 308 7.09 -13.19 14.69
N GLY A 309 5.84 -12.99 14.27
CA GLY A 309 5.25 -11.68 14.02
C GLY A 309 4.21 -11.31 15.08
N ARG A 310 4.20 -10.05 15.52
CA ARG A 310 3.27 -9.50 16.51
C ARG A 310 2.68 -8.18 16.03
N VAL A 311 1.35 -8.04 16.21
CA VAL A 311 0.68 -6.73 16.14
C VAL A 311 0.54 -6.19 17.56
N LEU A 312 1.04 -4.99 17.80
CA LEU A 312 1.03 -4.32 19.09
C LEU A 312 -0.05 -3.24 19.12
N ALA A 313 -0.92 -3.26 20.11
CA ALA A 313 -1.87 -2.17 20.35
C ALA A 313 -1.14 -1.04 21.07
N THR A 314 -1.05 0.11 20.41
CA THR A 314 -0.35 1.30 20.88
C THR A 314 -1.31 2.47 21.08
N ASP A 315 -0.87 3.57 21.68
CA ASP A 315 -1.64 4.81 21.79
C ASP A 315 -1.38 5.77 20.60
N PHE A 316 -0.79 5.26 19.54
CA PHE A 316 -0.63 6.02 18.29
C PHE A 316 -1.93 6.10 17.48
N PRO A 317 -2.06 7.04 16.54
CA PRO A 317 -3.20 7.10 15.64
C PRO A 317 -3.45 5.78 14.89
N PRO A 318 -4.68 5.57 14.36
CA PRO A 318 -5.02 4.33 13.69
C PRO A 318 -4.15 4.08 12.45
N ILE A 319 -3.94 2.80 12.15
CA ILE A 319 -3.32 2.35 10.92
C ILE A 319 -4.39 1.82 9.95
N GLY A 320 -4.04 1.77 8.67
CA GLY A 320 -4.91 1.28 7.62
C GLY A 320 -4.16 0.54 6.51
N PRO A 321 -4.90 0.06 5.49
CA PRO A 321 -4.29 -0.52 4.31
C PRO A 321 -3.29 0.45 3.67
N PHE A 322 -2.13 -0.05 3.27
CA PHE A 322 -1.09 0.70 2.58
C PHE A 322 -0.41 -0.20 1.55
N ARG A 323 0.01 0.38 0.41
CA ARG A 323 0.64 -0.38 -0.69
C ARG A 323 1.85 -1.16 -0.19
N ALA A 324 1.90 -2.44 -0.54
CA ALA A 324 2.96 -3.37 -0.15
C ALA A 324 3.24 -3.45 1.36
N SER A 325 2.33 -2.96 2.22
CA SER A 325 2.52 -2.96 3.68
C SER A 325 2.79 -4.36 4.21
N GLY A 326 3.76 -4.45 5.09
CA GLY A 326 4.31 -5.70 5.62
C GLY A 326 5.37 -6.30 4.72
N LEU A 327 5.10 -6.42 3.41
CA LEU A 327 6.04 -6.95 2.43
C LEU A 327 7.26 -6.04 2.28
N ALA A 328 7.03 -4.74 2.06
CA ALA A 328 8.12 -3.78 1.86
C ALA A 328 9.03 -3.67 3.08
N GLN A 329 8.46 -3.64 4.29
CA GLN A 329 9.21 -3.53 5.53
C GLN A 329 10.04 -4.79 5.82
N ALA A 330 9.48 -5.97 5.60
CA ALA A 330 10.18 -7.23 5.80
C ALA A 330 11.33 -7.41 4.79
N ILE A 331 11.10 -7.08 3.53
CA ILE A 331 12.15 -7.15 2.49
C ILE A 331 13.24 -6.09 2.73
N PHE A 332 12.88 -4.87 3.16
CA PHE A 332 13.85 -3.87 3.56
C PHE A 332 14.81 -4.42 4.64
N ALA A 333 14.26 -5.02 5.69
CA ALA A 333 15.05 -5.62 6.77
C ALA A 333 15.94 -6.78 6.25
N ALA A 334 15.37 -7.67 5.43
CA ALA A 334 16.11 -8.81 4.87
C ALA A 334 17.26 -8.38 3.96
N GLU A 335 17.04 -7.41 3.09
CA GLU A 335 18.04 -6.89 2.16
C GLU A 335 19.18 -6.15 2.89
N LEU A 336 18.86 -5.34 3.93
CA LEU A 336 19.90 -4.71 4.74
C LEU A 336 20.65 -5.72 5.63
N HIS A 337 19.96 -6.73 6.14
CA HIS A 337 20.62 -7.80 6.88
C HIS A 337 21.58 -8.58 5.96
N SER A 338 21.15 -8.85 4.72
CA SER A 338 22.02 -9.49 3.73
C SER A 338 23.31 -8.70 3.48
N SER A 339 23.27 -7.37 3.51
CA SER A 339 24.48 -6.54 3.33
C SER A 339 25.52 -6.74 4.44
N ARG A 340 25.08 -7.07 5.67
CA ARG A 340 26.02 -7.46 6.76
C ARG A 340 26.61 -8.84 6.52
N LEU A 341 25.78 -9.78 6.02
CA LEU A 341 26.24 -11.14 5.69
C LEU A 341 27.23 -11.13 4.50
N GLU A 342 27.00 -10.26 3.52
CA GLU A 342 27.89 -10.02 2.37
C GLU A 342 29.31 -9.61 2.83
N GLU A 343 29.39 -8.67 3.78
CA GLU A 343 30.67 -8.17 4.33
C GLU A 343 31.42 -9.27 5.10
N ILE A 344 30.71 -10.06 5.91
CA ILE A 344 31.28 -11.18 6.68
C ILE A 344 31.77 -12.29 5.76
N ALA A 345 30.97 -12.65 4.74
CA ALA A 345 31.33 -13.64 3.73
C ALA A 345 32.44 -13.14 2.78
N GLN A 346 32.87 -11.86 2.90
CA GLN A 346 33.81 -11.20 2.00
C GLN A 346 33.45 -11.29 0.52
N LEU A 347 32.17 -11.31 0.23
CA LEU A 347 31.60 -11.31 -1.13
C LEU A 347 31.06 -9.92 -1.47
N ASP A 348 31.16 -9.54 -2.75
CA ASP A 348 30.40 -8.41 -3.21
C ASP A 348 28.89 -8.75 -3.28
N PRO A 349 28.00 -7.74 -3.26
CA PRO A 349 26.55 -7.97 -3.22
C PRO A 349 26.02 -8.86 -4.36
N TYR A 350 26.57 -8.74 -5.57
CA TYR A 350 26.13 -9.56 -6.70
C TYR A 350 26.42 -11.05 -6.49
N ASN A 351 27.67 -11.37 -6.10
CA ASN A 351 28.09 -12.75 -5.89
C ASN A 351 27.39 -13.39 -4.69
N TRP A 352 27.21 -12.63 -3.59
CA TRP A 352 26.49 -13.12 -2.43
C TRP A 352 25.03 -13.44 -2.77
N LYS A 353 24.31 -12.52 -3.43
CA LYS A 353 22.90 -12.71 -3.82
C LYS A 353 22.75 -13.89 -4.76
N LYS A 354 23.64 -14.02 -5.77
CA LYS A 354 23.65 -15.15 -6.71
C LYS A 354 23.84 -16.49 -5.98
N ARG A 355 24.74 -16.56 -5.00
CA ARG A 355 25.00 -17.76 -4.18
C ARG A 355 23.76 -18.18 -3.39
N ASN A 356 23.06 -17.24 -2.77
CA ASN A 356 21.95 -17.49 -1.85
C ASN A 356 20.58 -17.64 -2.53
N LEU A 357 20.49 -17.47 -3.85
CA LEU A 357 19.28 -17.75 -4.63
C LEU A 357 19.07 -19.23 -4.97
N VAL A 358 20.08 -20.06 -4.75
CA VAL A 358 20.04 -21.50 -5.15
C VAL A 358 19.21 -22.27 -4.14
N GLU A 359 18.07 -22.81 -4.60
CA GLU A 359 17.21 -23.71 -3.82
C GLU A 359 17.93 -25.05 -3.52
N ALA A 360 17.79 -25.56 -2.30
CA ALA A 360 18.33 -26.84 -1.91
C ALA A 360 17.89 -27.95 -2.90
N GLY A 361 18.87 -28.61 -3.51
CA GLY A 361 18.65 -29.63 -4.54
C GLY A 361 18.55 -29.12 -5.98
N ARG A 362 18.63 -27.80 -6.21
CA ARG A 362 18.81 -27.20 -7.54
C ARG A 362 20.26 -26.77 -7.74
N LYS A 363 20.74 -26.91 -8.98
CA LYS A 363 22.12 -26.50 -9.33
C LYS A 363 22.22 -25.04 -9.77
N GLN A 364 21.10 -24.38 -10.02
CA GLN A 364 21.08 -23.01 -10.56
C GLN A 364 19.97 -22.16 -9.92
N PRO A 365 20.19 -20.83 -9.78
CA PRO A 365 19.16 -19.90 -9.33
C PRO A 365 17.94 -19.88 -10.26
N PRO A 366 16.78 -19.32 -9.82
CA PRO A 366 15.67 -19.05 -10.72
C PRO A 366 16.12 -18.17 -11.88
N ALA A 367 15.92 -18.63 -13.13
CA ALA A 367 16.38 -17.92 -14.33
C ALA A 367 15.94 -16.43 -14.39
N PRO A 368 14.68 -16.06 -14.03
CA PRO A 368 14.28 -14.66 -14.01
C PRO A 368 15.03 -13.82 -12.98
N ALA A 369 15.30 -14.36 -11.78
CA ALA A 369 16.05 -13.66 -10.73
C ALA A 369 17.49 -13.40 -11.15
N LEU A 370 18.14 -14.39 -11.76
CA LEU A 370 19.49 -14.24 -12.26
C LEU A 370 19.55 -13.22 -13.42
N ALA A 371 18.60 -13.26 -14.33
CA ALA A 371 18.55 -12.35 -15.48
C ALA A 371 18.42 -10.89 -15.05
N VAL A 372 17.51 -10.55 -14.12
CA VAL A 372 17.38 -9.16 -13.63
C VAL A 372 18.62 -8.72 -12.88
N LEU A 373 19.27 -9.62 -12.13
CA LEU A 373 20.48 -9.32 -11.36
C LEU A 373 21.69 -9.06 -12.27
N GLU A 374 21.90 -9.89 -13.29
CA GLU A 374 22.99 -9.72 -14.26
C GLU A 374 22.81 -8.46 -15.09
N GLU A 375 21.61 -8.22 -15.58
CA GLU A 375 21.33 -7.08 -16.44
C GLU A 375 21.47 -5.74 -15.69
N VAL A 376 20.94 -5.62 -14.45
CA VAL A 376 21.05 -4.37 -13.67
C VAL A 376 22.48 -4.06 -13.29
N THR A 377 23.28 -5.08 -12.96
CA THR A 377 24.69 -4.88 -12.61
C THR A 377 25.52 -4.44 -13.81
N GLY A 378 25.20 -4.93 -15.01
CA GLY A 378 25.78 -4.46 -16.26
C GLY A 378 25.36 -3.01 -16.59
N LEU A 379 24.06 -2.72 -16.53
CA LEU A 379 23.48 -1.42 -16.85
C LEU A 379 24.06 -0.29 -15.97
N ALA A 380 24.24 -0.55 -14.70
CA ALA A 380 24.75 0.41 -13.71
C ALA A 380 26.29 0.46 -13.62
N ASP A 381 27.01 -0.44 -14.29
CA ASP A 381 28.46 -0.67 -14.10
C ASP A 381 28.80 -0.92 -12.62
N PHE A 382 27.93 -1.74 -11.98
CA PHE A 382 27.88 -1.90 -10.53
C PHE A 382 29.20 -2.40 -9.95
N ILE A 383 29.74 -3.50 -10.49
CA ILE A 383 30.94 -4.17 -9.91
C ILE A 383 32.15 -3.24 -9.88
N ARG A 384 32.39 -2.50 -10.95
CA ARG A 384 33.50 -1.55 -11.03
C ARG A 384 33.32 -0.38 -10.05
N LYS A 385 32.12 0.23 -10.03
CA LYS A 385 31.80 1.33 -9.10
C LYS A 385 31.87 0.88 -7.64
N TYR A 386 31.27 -0.27 -7.31
CA TYR A 386 31.27 -0.83 -5.97
C TYR A 386 32.69 -1.06 -5.46
N SER A 387 33.56 -1.67 -6.27
CA SER A 387 34.97 -1.89 -5.94
C SER A 387 35.73 -0.59 -5.74
N ALA A 388 35.53 0.39 -6.63
CA ALA A 388 36.15 1.71 -6.54
C ALA A 388 35.77 2.45 -5.25
N TYR A 389 34.47 2.50 -4.92
CA TYR A 389 33.97 3.18 -3.72
C TYR A 389 34.39 2.45 -2.45
N SER A 390 34.42 1.12 -2.45
CA SER A 390 34.96 0.31 -1.33
C SER A 390 36.44 0.57 -1.08
N ALA A 391 37.24 0.75 -2.14
CA ALA A 391 38.67 1.10 -1.99
C ALA A 391 38.85 2.51 -1.41
N VAL A 392 38.04 3.48 -1.81
CA VAL A 392 38.03 4.83 -1.22
C VAL A 392 37.61 4.78 0.24
N LYS A 393 36.51 4.06 0.57
CA LYS A 393 36.06 3.85 1.95
C LYS A 393 37.14 3.30 2.85
N LYS A 394 37.88 2.27 2.41
CA LYS A 394 38.96 1.66 3.18
C LYS A 394 40.16 2.59 3.46
N ARG A 395 40.44 3.55 2.58
CA ARG A 395 41.53 4.52 2.74
C ARG A 395 41.19 5.70 3.65
N ARG A 396 39.89 5.97 3.82
CA ARG A 396 39.41 7.07 4.65
C ARG A 396 39.46 6.68 6.13
N LYS A 397 40.06 7.54 6.98
CA LYS A 397 40.19 7.30 8.43
C LYS A 397 38.93 7.72 9.19
N THR A 398 38.31 8.83 8.78
CA THR A 398 37.09 9.38 9.39
C THR A 398 36.20 9.99 8.30
N ILE A 399 34.92 10.15 8.56
CA ILE A 399 33.96 10.70 7.58
C ILE A 399 34.21 12.18 7.30
N ASP A 400 34.64 12.92 8.31
CA ASP A 400 34.87 14.36 8.31
C ASP A 400 36.21 14.81 7.73
N GLN A 401 37.12 13.89 7.41
CA GLN A 401 38.46 14.21 6.86
C GLN A 401 38.46 14.47 5.34
N GLY A 402 37.32 14.57 4.68
CA GLY A 402 37.27 14.72 3.22
C GLY A 402 36.59 16.02 2.79
N SER A 403 37.31 16.83 1.99
CA SER A 403 36.74 17.94 1.23
C SER A 403 35.90 17.46 0.04
N TYR A 404 35.68 16.17 -0.11
CA TYR A 404 35.00 15.55 -1.26
C TYR A 404 33.75 14.82 -0.86
N PRO A 405 32.67 14.89 -1.66
CA PRO A 405 31.45 14.14 -1.43
C PRO A 405 31.71 12.63 -1.32
N LEU A 406 30.98 11.98 -0.41
CA LEU A 406 31.07 10.53 -0.22
C LEU A 406 30.17 9.83 -1.22
N ARG A 407 30.71 8.88 -1.97
CA ARG A 407 29.94 8.12 -2.94
C ARG A 407 29.72 6.69 -2.51
N GLY A 408 28.53 6.19 -2.76
CA GLY A 408 28.16 4.81 -2.56
C GLY A 408 27.17 4.30 -3.57
N ILE A 409 27.18 2.98 -3.73
CA ILE A 409 26.28 2.29 -4.64
C ILE A 409 25.73 1.05 -3.95
N GLY A 410 24.40 0.85 -3.97
CA GLY A 410 23.71 -0.28 -3.34
C GLY A 410 22.90 -1.07 -4.34
N LEU A 411 22.77 -2.37 -4.06
CA LEU A 411 22.04 -3.33 -4.89
C LEU A 411 21.01 -4.07 -4.04
N SER A 412 19.77 -4.13 -4.51
CA SER A 412 18.72 -4.98 -3.96
C SER A 412 18.18 -5.95 -5.00
N LEU A 413 17.72 -7.12 -4.54
CA LEU A 413 17.05 -8.11 -5.36
C LEU A 413 15.74 -8.53 -4.69
N VAL A 414 14.63 -8.33 -5.38
CA VAL A 414 13.30 -8.51 -4.81
C VAL A 414 12.38 -9.29 -5.74
N CYS A 415 11.40 -9.95 -5.16
CA CYS A 415 10.32 -10.57 -5.91
C CYS A 415 8.95 -10.19 -5.33
N GLN A 416 8.01 -9.98 -6.23
CA GLN A 416 6.60 -9.85 -5.92
C GLN A 416 5.91 -11.15 -6.30
N GLY A 417 5.53 -11.95 -5.29
CA GLY A 417 4.73 -13.14 -5.51
C GLY A 417 3.27 -12.80 -5.80
N GLU A 418 2.49 -13.79 -6.25
CA GLU A 418 1.06 -13.62 -6.29
C GLU A 418 0.48 -13.55 -4.88
N GLU A 419 0.06 -12.37 -4.50
CA GLU A 419 -0.71 -12.11 -3.30
C GLU A 419 -2.20 -12.52 -3.47
N GLY A 420 -2.55 -13.16 -4.57
CA GLY A 420 -3.91 -13.58 -4.91
C GLY A 420 -4.51 -14.69 -4.06
N SER A 421 -3.73 -15.26 -3.14
CA SER A 421 -4.21 -16.26 -2.17
C SER A 421 -5.03 -15.66 -1.02
N TRP A 422 -5.07 -14.35 -0.87
CA TRP A 422 -5.80 -13.64 0.20
C TRP A 422 -7.22 -13.35 -0.26
N ALA A 423 -8.02 -14.40 -0.39
CA ALA A 423 -9.36 -14.36 -0.97
C ALA A 423 -10.41 -13.59 -0.12
N ASP A 424 -10.07 -13.18 1.10
CA ASP A 424 -11.02 -12.63 2.07
C ASP A 424 -10.68 -11.21 2.57
N LEU A 425 -10.34 -10.29 1.67
CA LEU A 425 -10.10 -8.89 2.06
C LEU A 425 -11.35 -8.16 2.56
N ARG A 426 -12.52 -8.62 2.16
CA ARG A 426 -13.76 -8.14 2.73
C ARG A 426 -14.15 -9.10 3.84
N ASN A 427 -14.01 -8.85 5.07
CA ASN A 427 -14.56 -9.63 6.20
C ASN A 427 -16.10 -9.82 6.05
N THR A 428 -16.54 -10.34 4.91
CA THR A 428 -17.91 -10.55 4.52
C THR A 428 -18.23 -12.02 4.67
N GLU A 429 -19.49 -12.29 4.96
CA GLU A 429 -20.06 -13.60 5.20
C GLU A 429 -19.60 -14.71 4.26
N PRO A 430 -19.60 -15.98 4.70
CA PRO A 430 -19.21 -17.11 3.86
C PRO A 430 -20.05 -17.14 2.56
N GLY A 431 -19.39 -16.89 1.41
CA GLY A 431 -20.03 -16.92 0.09
C GLY A 431 -19.79 -15.69 -0.79
N SER A 432 -19.20 -14.61 -0.28
CA SER A 432 -19.03 -13.34 -1.02
C SER A 432 -17.78 -13.26 -1.91
N ASN A 433 -17.01 -14.33 -2.06
CA ASN A 433 -15.77 -14.37 -2.87
C ASN A 433 -16.07 -14.62 -4.35
N SER A 434 -17.11 -13.98 -4.90
CA SER A 434 -17.45 -14.08 -6.32
C SER A 434 -17.18 -12.77 -7.03
N TYR A 435 -16.30 -12.80 -8.03
CA TYR A 435 -15.91 -11.66 -8.84
C TYR A 435 -16.50 -11.80 -10.24
N SER A 436 -17.13 -10.77 -10.73
CA SER A 436 -17.85 -10.82 -12.01
C SER A 436 -17.43 -9.70 -12.95
N MET A 437 -17.43 -9.99 -14.25
CA MET A 437 -17.29 -9.00 -15.30
C MET A 437 -18.37 -9.23 -16.37
N LYS A 438 -18.84 -8.15 -16.99
CA LYS A 438 -19.83 -8.20 -18.05
C LYS A 438 -19.35 -7.42 -19.28
N LEU A 439 -19.52 -8.01 -20.46
CA LEU A 439 -19.30 -7.36 -21.75
C LEU A 439 -20.62 -7.17 -22.46
N VAL A 440 -20.85 -5.98 -23.02
CA VAL A 440 -22.03 -5.68 -23.84
C VAL A 440 -21.56 -5.21 -25.21
N PHE A 441 -21.88 -5.98 -26.25
CA PHE A 441 -21.59 -5.63 -27.63
C PHE A 441 -22.88 -5.19 -28.31
N ASP A 442 -23.00 -3.90 -28.59
CA ASP A 442 -24.24 -3.27 -29.02
C ASP A 442 -24.51 -3.39 -30.52
N ARG A 443 -25.66 -2.88 -30.96
CA ARG A 443 -26.08 -2.86 -32.37
C ARG A 443 -25.18 -1.99 -33.25
N SER A 444 -24.50 -1.01 -32.66
CA SER A 444 -23.53 -0.12 -33.32
C SER A 444 -22.13 -0.74 -33.42
N ARG A 445 -22.01 -2.03 -33.04
CA ARG A 445 -20.74 -2.76 -32.98
C ARG A 445 -19.69 -2.10 -32.07
N ARG A 446 -20.13 -1.45 -30.99
CA ARG A 446 -19.30 -0.94 -29.90
C ARG A 446 -19.30 -1.93 -28.74
N LEU A 447 -18.17 -2.07 -28.12
CA LEU A 447 -18.00 -2.89 -26.95
C LEU A 447 -17.96 -2.03 -25.70
N ARG A 448 -18.74 -2.42 -24.68
CA ARG A 448 -18.71 -1.83 -23.36
C ARG A 448 -18.27 -2.88 -22.35
N ILE A 449 -17.21 -2.57 -21.59
CA ILE A 449 -16.70 -3.38 -20.50
C ILE A 449 -17.34 -2.86 -19.21
N CYS A 450 -18.10 -3.70 -18.52
CA CYS A 450 -18.73 -3.37 -17.24
C CYS A 450 -17.96 -4.07 -16.11
N THR A 451 -17.30 -3.30 -15.29
CA THR A 451 -16.46 -3.72 -14.16
C THR A 451 -16.57 -2.73 -13.02
N SER A 452 -16.37 -3.16 -11.77
CA SER A 452 -16.29 -2.26 -10.61
C SER A 452 -14.87 -1.77 -10.31
N LEU A 453 -13.89 -2.14 -11.13
CA LEU A 453 -12.51 -1.65 -10.97
C LEU A 453 -12.44 -0.17 -11.29
N VAL A 454 -11.99 0.60 -10.31
CA VAL A 454 -11.74 2.03 -10.45
C VAL A 454 -10.31 2.22 -10.94
N ASP A 455 -10.10 3.09 -11.92
CA ASP A 455 -8.74 3.45 -12.37
C ASP A 455 -8.13 4.46 -11.40
N SER A 456 -7.04 4.06 -10.76
CA SER A 456 -6.30 4.85 -9.79
C SER A 456 -5.04 5.50 -10.41
N ALA A 457 -5.18 6.06 -11.60
CA ALA A 457 -4.09 6.62 -12.41
C ALA A 457 -2.99 5.59 -12.81
N MET A 458 -3.33 4.30 -12.75
CA MET A 458 -2.44 3.18 -13.12
C MET A 458 -2.70 2.66 -14.53
N GLY A 459 -3.65 3.25 -15.27
CA GLY A 459 -4.02 2.84 -16.61
C GLY A 459 -4.79 1.53 -16.69
N ILE A 460 -5.48 1.13 -15.64
CA ILE A 460 -6.25 -0.13 -15.56
C ILE A 460 -7.28 -0.22 -16.69
N HIS A 461 -8.05 0.85 -16.89
CA HIS A 461 -9.09 0.87 -17.92
C HIS A 461 -8.47 0.80 -19.33
N ALA A 462 -7.36 1.51 -19.56
CA ALA A 462 -6.64 1.45 -20.84
C ALA A 462 -6.11 0.04 -21.12
N MET A 463 -5.60 -0.66 -20.11
CA MET A 463 -5.14 -2.04 -20.22
C MET A 463 -6.29 -2.99 -20.59
N LEU A 464 -7.45 -2.89 -19.93
CA LEU A 464 -8.63 -3.71 -20.25
C LEU A 464 -9.12 -3.46 -21.68
N VAL A 465 -9.16 -2.19 -22.13
CA VAL A 465 -9.53 -1.81 -23.49
C VAL A 465 -8.55 -2.40 -24.50
N HIS A 466 -7.25 -2.24 -24.25
CA HIS A 466 -6.22 -2.75 -25.16
C HIS A 466 -6.26 -4.26 -25.31
N ARG A 467 -6.39 -4.97 -24.17
CA ARG A 467 -6.48 -6.44 -24.18
C ARG A 467 -7.76 -6.95 -24.86
N ALA A 468 -8.89 -6.29 -24.65
CA ALA A 468 -10.13 -6.64 -25.34
C ALA A 468 -10.05 -6.38 -26.85
N ALA A 469 -9.42 -5.26 -27.25
CA ALA A 469 -9.20 -4.91 -28.67
C ALA A 469 -8.35 -5.98 -29.37
N GLU A 470 -7.26 -6.39 -28.75
CA GLU A 470 -6.37 -7.46 -29.25
C GLU A 470 -7.13 -8.77 -29.45
N LEU A 471 -7.81 -9.23 -28.39
CA LEU A 471 -8.52 -10.51 -28.41
C LEU A 471 -9.68 -10.55 -29.39
N LEU A 472 -10.42 -9.45 -29.52
CA LEU A 472 -11.65 -9.41 -30.33
C LEU A 472 -11.43 -8.87 -31.74
N GLN A 473 -10.21 -8.39 -32.04
CA GLN A 473 -9.87 -7.71 -33.29
C GLN A 473 -10.86 -6.55 -33.59
N ILE A 474 -11.06 -5.69 -32.58
CA ILE A 474 -11.91 -4.50 -32.63
C ILE A 474 -11.03 -3.28 -32.39
N ASP A 475 -11.31 -2.21 -33.14
CA ASP A 475 -10.68 -0.91 -32.92
C ASP A 475 -10.83 -0.45 -31.45
N PRO A 476 -9.76 -0.13 -30.72
CA PRO A 476 -9.83 0.36 -29.34
C PRO A 476 -10.79 1.55 -29.15
N GLN A 477 -10.96 2.42 -30.16
CA GLN A 477 -11.87 3.56 -30.12
C GLN A 477 -13.35 3.15 -30.06
N LYS A 478 -13.66 1.90 -30.40
CA LYS A 478 -15.01 1.31 -30.27
C LYS A 478 -15.24 0.58 -28.95
N ILE A 479 -14.25 0.60 -28.05
CA ILE A 479 -14.34 -0.05 -26.74
C ILE A 479 -14.35 1.02 -25.65
N THR A 480 -15.28 0.91 -24.73
CA THR A 480 -15.41 1.81 -23.57
C THR A 480 -15.53 1.00 -22.28
N VAL A 481 -14.99 1.54 -21.20
CA VAL A 481 -15.26 1.03 -19.84
C VAL A 481 -16.42 1.83 -19.26
N GLN A 482 -17.41 1.12 -18.72
CA GLN A 482 -18.57 1.71 -18.07
C GLN A 482 -18.15 2.48 -16.82
N THR A 483 -18.72 3.66 -16.59
CA THR A 483 -18.59 4.35 -15.29
C THR A 483 -18.99 3.40 -14.16
N VAL A 484 -18.19 3.38 -13.11
CA VAL A 484 -18.37 2.45 -11.99
C VAL A 484 -19.56 2.91 -11.15
N ASP A 485 -20.63 2.17 -11.24
CA ASP A 485 -21.91 2.37 -10.56
C ASP A 485 -22.43 1.01 -10.06
N THR A 486 -22.63 0.85 -8.77
CA THR A 486 -23.01 -0.44 -8.17
C THR A 486 -24.37 -0.95 -8.59
N GLN A 487 -25.23 -0.12 -9.21
CA GLN A 487 -26.49 -0.56 -9.82
C GLN A 487 -26.33 -1.06 -11.26
N GLU A 488 -25.25 -0.68 -11.97
CA GLU A 488 -25.10 -0.95 -13.40
C GLU A 488 -23.99 -1.95 -13.72
N VAL A 489 -22.92 -1.97 -12.93
CA VAL A 489 -21.79 -2.87 -13.15
C VAL A 489 -21.79 -4.03 -12.15
N PRO A 490 -21.28 -5.21 -12.52
CA PRO A 490 -21.07 -6.29 -11.57
C PRO A 490 -19.89 -6.02 -10.66
N ASP A 491 -19.89 -6.65 -9.49
CA ASP A 491 -18.75 -6.64 -8.57
C ASP A 491 -17.57 -7.43 -9.14
N THR A 492 -16.48 -6.74 -9.45
CA THR A 492 -15.20 -7.32 -9.90
C THR A 492 -14.18 -7.39 -8.76
N GLY A 493 -14.53 -6.91 -7.58
CA GLY A 493 -13.65 -6.77 -6.42
C GLY A 493 -12.95 -5.41 -6.35
N PRO A 494 -12.18 -5.18 -5.28
CA PRO A 494 -11.43 -3.94 -5.11
C PRO A 494 -10.24 -3.84 -6.08
N ALA A 495 -9.89 -2.61 -6.47
CA ALA A 495 -8.74 -2.31 -7.33
C ALA A 495 -7.46 -2.19 -6.50
N ILE A 496 -6.90 -3.32 -6.05
CA ILE A 496 -5.73 -3.44 -5.18
C ILE A 496 -4.92 -4.71 -5.48
N LEU A 497 -3.68 -4.79 -5.01
CA LEU A 497 -2.88 -6.03 -4.91
C LEU A 497 -2.80 -6.82 -6.23
N SER A 498 -2.46 -6.21 -7.33
CA SER A 498 -2.36 -6.90 -8.64
C SER A 498 -3.62 -7.69 -9.08
N ARG A 499 -4.78 -7.48 -8.42
CA ARG A 499 -6.04 -8.19 -8.73
C ARG A 499 -6.54 -7.93 -10.14
N VAL A 500 -6.11 -6.83 -10.73
CA VAL A 500 -6.39 -6.54 -12.13
C VAL A 500 -5.81 -7.64 -13.02
N VAL A 501 -4.58 -8.04 -12.76
CA VAL A 501 -3.89 -9.10 -13.52
C VAL A 501 -4.41 -10.48 -13.15
N THR A 502 -4.58 -10.77 -11.85
CA THR A 502 -4.90 -12.12 -11.37
C THR A 502 -6.38 -12.49 -11.46
N ILE A 503 -7.28 -11.50 -11.46
CA ILE A 503 -8.74 -11.71 -11.47
C ILE A 503 -9.40 -11.09 -12.71
N ALA A 504 -9.17 -9.80 -12.96
CA ALA A 504 -9.94 -9.10 -13.97
C ALA A 504 -9.54 -9.50 -15.40
N LEU A 505 -8.24 -9.65 -15.69
CA LEU A 505 -7.80 -10.10 -17.01
C LEU A 505 -8.30 -11.52 -17.37
N PRO A 506 -8.18 -12.53 -16.51
CA PRO A 506 -8.78 -13.85 -16.76
C PRO A 506 -10.30 -13.80 -17.01
N LEU A 507 -11.03 -12.96 -16.26
CA LEU A 507 -12.47 -12.75 -16.49
C LEU A 507 -12.74 -12.11 -17.85
N LEU A 508 -11.98 -11.06 -18.21
CA LEU A 508 -12.08 -10.39 -19.51
C LEU A 508 -11.82 -11.37 -20.65
N GLU A 509 -10.75 -12.15 -20.57
CA GLU A 509 -10.39 -13.14 -21.59
C GLU A 509 -11.46 -14.20 -21.77
N GLN A 510 -12.03 -14.72 -20.66
CA GLN A 510 -13.15 -15.67 -20.73
C GLN A 510 -14.38 -15.02 -21.39
N CYS A 511 -14.72 -13.79 -21.04
CA CYS A 511 -15.82 -13.05 -21.65
C CYS A 511 -15.57 -12.84 -23.15
N CYS A 512 -14.36 -12.45 -23.55
CA CYS A 512 -13.97 -12.23 -24.95
C CYS A 512 -14.09 -13.52 -25.78
N ARG A 513 -13.61 -14.66 -25.27
CA ARG A 513 -13.73 -15.95 -25.94
C ARG A 513 -15.20 -16.35 -26.22
N ILE A 514 -16.08 -16.09 -25.26
CA ILE A 514 -17.51 -16.37 -25.42
C ILE A 514 -18.16 -15.38 -26.39
N LEU A 515 -17.80 -14.11 -26.31
CA LEU A 515 -18.30 -13.09 -27.21
C LEU A 515 -17.89 -13.38 -28.65
N GLN A 516 -16.66 -13.82 -28.92
CA GLN A 516 -16.21 -14.27 -30.25
C GLN A 516 -17.09 -15.37 -30.82
N ARG A 517 -17.43 -16.39 -30.02
CA ARG A 517 -18.30 -17.49 -30.43
C ARG A 517 -19.69 -16.98 -30.77
N LYS A 518 -20.33 -16.21 -29.86
CA LYS A 518 -21.66 -15.67 -30.07
C LYS A 518 -21.76 -14.71 -31.27
N ARG A 519 -20.70 -13.96 -31.57
CA ARG A 519 -20.64 -13.11 -32.77
C ARG A 519 -20.72 -13.89 -34.07
N ARG A 520 -20.25 -15.15 -34.10
CA ARG A 520 -20.37 -16.03 -35.28
C ARG A 520 -21.78 -16.60 -35.45
N GLU A 521 -22.50 -16.75 -34.34
CA GLU A 521 -23.87 -17.25 -34.33
C GLU A 521 -24.90 -16.20 -34.79
N GLY A 522 -24.50 -14.91 -34.78
CA GLY A 522 -25.31 -13.79 -35.20
C GLY A 522 -26.22 -13.24 -34.08
N GLY A 523 -26.88 -12.11 -34.38
CA GLY A 523 -27.80 -11.41 -33.45
C GLY A 523 -27.06 -10.36 -32.59
N LEU A 524 -27.62 -9.14 -32.57
CA LEU A 524 -27.14 -8.02 -31.75
C LEU A 524 -28.33 -7.40 -31.01
N PRO A 525 -28.17 -6.94 -29.76
CA PRO A 525 -26.94 -6.89 -28.96
C PRO A 525 -26.58 -8.23 -28.36
N ILE A 526 -25.25 -8.39 -27.99
CA ILE A 526 -24.77 -9.58 -27.30
C ILE A 526 -24.28 -9.17 -25.91
N GLU A 527 -24.78 -9.84 -24.89
CA GLU A 527 -24.30 -9.70 -23.53
C GLU A 527 -23.61 -10.99 -23.08
N VAL A 528 -22.43 -10.83 -22.44
CA VAL A 528 -21.66 -11.93 -21.85
C VAL A 528 -21.30 -11.54 -20.43
N ARG A 529 -21.60 -12.39 -19.45
CA ARG A 529 -21.16 -12.25 -18.06
C ARG A 529 -20.40 -13.49 -17.63
N ARG A 530 -19.32 -13.27 -16.90
CA ARG A 530 -18.57 -14.34 -16.24
C ARG A 530 -18.36 -14.00 -14.78
N THR A 531 -18.37 -15.07 -13.99
CA THR A 531 -18.12 -14.99 -12.55
C THR A 531 -17.03 -16.00 -12.19
N LEU A 532 -16.05 -15.54 -11.48
CA LEU A 532 -14.99 -16.35 -10.89
C LEU A 532 -15.30 -16.43 -9.38
N VAL A 533 -15.35 -17.64 -8.87
CA VAL A 533 -15.49 -17.89 -7.43
C VAL A 533 -14.11 -18.23 -6.90
N ALA A 534 -13.55 -17.39 -6.07
CA ALA A 534 -12.28 -17.69 -5.41
C ALA A 534 -12.49 -18.84 -4.42
N GLY A 535 -11.73 -19.94 -4.61
CA GLY A 535 -11.79 -21.09 -3.73
C GLY A 535 -11.36 -20.69 -2.30
N ARG A 536 -12.00 -21.27 -1.28
CA ARG A 536 -11.53 -21.17 0.11
C ARG A 536 -10.14 -21.79 0.18
N SER A 537 -9.10 -20.98 0.32
CA SER A 537 -7.82 -21.48 0.77
C SER A 537 -8.02 -22.00 2.20
N LYS A 538 -7.77 -23.29 2.43
CA LYS A 538 -7.76 -23.82 3.79
C LYS A 538 -6.70 -23.04 4.56
N PRO A 539 -7.01 -22.55 5.77
CA PRO A 539 -6.00 -21.91 6.60
C PRO A 539 -4.82 -22.87 6.73
N VAL A 540 -3.63 -22.35 6.48
CA VAL A 540 -2.38 -23.10 6.69
C VAL A 540 -2.33 -23.37 8.20
N ARG A 541 -2.57 -24.62 8.60
CA ARG A 541 -2.36 -25.03 9.98
C ARG A 541 -0.90 -24.82 10.31
N SER A 542 -0.62 -24.12 11.42
CA SER A 542 0.70 -23.88 11.95
C SER A 542 1.58 -25.14 11.85
N GLY A 543 2.77 -25.03 11.29
CA GLY A 543 3.81 -26.04 11.36
C GLY A 543 4.25 -26.72 10.06
N LYS A 544 3.73 -26.35 8.87
CA LYS A 544 4.31 -26.84 7.60
C LYS A 544 4.26 -25.72 6.54
N VAL A 545 5.43 -25.26 6.15
CA VAL A 545 5.57 -24.48 4.90
C VAL A 545 4.97 -25.34 3.78
N PRO A 546 4.00 -24.85 3.00
CA PRO A 546 3.49 -25.63 1.89
C PRO A 546 4.63 -25.80 0.89
N ARG A 547 5.22 -27.00 0.81
CA ARG A 547 5.94 -27.39 -0.40
C ARG A 547 4.99 -27.16 -1.56
N ALA A 548 5.45 -26.46 -2.58
CA ALA A 548 4.71 -26.16 -3.80
C ALA A 548 4.39 -27.47 -4.56
N LYS A 549 3.43 -28.24 -4.02
CA LYS A 549 2.70 -29.25 -4.77
C LYS A 549 1.34 -28.65 -5.07
N GLY A 550 1.12 -28.33 -6.34
CA GLY A 550 -0.10 -27.74 -6.83
C GLY A 550 -1.34 -28.46 -6.30
N SER A 551 -2.19 -27.72 -5.61
CA SER A 551 -3.59 -28.09 -5.52
C SER A 551 -4.14 -27.93 -6.94
N ALA A 552 -4.57 -29.05 -7.51
CA ALA A 552 -5.18 -29.09 -8.85
C ALA A 552 -6.31 -28.05 -8.92
N GLY A 553 -6.14 -26.99 -9.75
CA GLY A 553 -7.20 -26.06 -10.07
C GLY A 553 -6.82 -24.58 -10.20
N GLN A 554 -5.67 -24.12 -9.68
CA GLN A 554 -5.17 -22.75 -9.94
C GLN A 554 -3.66 -22.82 -10.19
N GLU A 555 -3.27 -22.60 -11.43
CA GLU A 555 -1.88 -22.25 -11.74
C GLU A 555 -1.57 -20.94 -11.00
N ARG A 556 -0.68 -21.00 -10.01
CA ARG A 556 -0.11 -19.79 -9.41
C ARG A 556 0.71 -19.13 -10.51
N SER A 557 0.45 -17.87 -10.85
CA SER A 557 1.32 -17.16 -11.77
C SER A 557 2.71 -17.05 -11.13
N ALA A 558 3.73 -17.11 -11.95
CA ALA A 558 5.11 -17.00 -11.49
C ALA A 558 5.36 -15.58 -10.94
N PRO A 559 6.18 -15.41 -9.88
CA PRO A 559 6.46 -14.09 -9.31
C PRO A 559 7.13 -13.17 -10.35
N SER A 560 6.89 -11.88 -10.23
CA SER A 560 7.69 -10.85 -10.90
C SER A 560 8.98 -10.62 -10.12
N TRP A 561 10.07 -10.37 -10.82
CA TRP A 561 11.37 -10.13 -10.23
C TRP A 561 11.87 -8.74 -10.57
N ALA A 562 12.56 -8.10 -9.63
CA ALA A 562 13.27 -6.86 -9.90
C ALA A 562 14.61 -6.85 -9.19
N ALA A 563 15.60 -6.26 -9.86
CA ALA A 563 16.85 -5.87 -9.23
C ALA A 563 17.01 -4.35 -9.40
N THR A 564 17.43 -3.68 -8.32
CA THR A 564 17.55 -2.22 -8.28
C THR A 564 18.95 -1.84 -7.82
N VAL A 565 19.59 -0.96 -8.56
CA VAL A 565 20.86 -0.31 -8.18
C VAL A 565 20.60 1.18 -7.97
N ILE A 566 21.12 1.70 -6.87
CA ILE A 566 21.08 3.14 -6.55
C ILE A 566 22.48 3.64 -6.26
N GLU A 567 22.85 4.76 -6.88
CA GLU A 567 24.08 5.49 -6.59
C GLU A 567 23.74 6.77 -5.85
N VAL A 568 24.44 7.01 -4.73
CA VAL A 568 24.28 8.20 -3.90
C VAL A 568 25.56 8.98 -3.78
N GLU A 569 25.41 10.28 -3.58
CA GLU A 569 26.46 11.19 -3.16
C GLU A 569 26.01 11.87 -1.87
N LEU A 570 26.84 11.82 -0.83
CA LEU A 570 26.55 12.38 0.48
C LEU A 570 27.56 13.48 0.80
N ASP A 571 27.04 14.63 1.19
CA ASP A 571 27.86 15.75 1.65
C ASP A 571 28.45 15.42 3.04
N PRO A 572 29.79 15.45 3.21
CA PRO A 572 30.43 15.06 4.47
C PRO A 572 30.23 16.05 5.61
N VAL A 573 29.73 17.26 5.35
CA VAL A 573 29.50 18.32 6.34
C VAL A 573 28.05 18.36 6.79
N THR A 574 27.13 18.36 5.82
CA THR A 574 25.68 18.45 6.09
C THR A 574 25.02 17.08 6.26
N PHE A 575 25.69 16.00 5.87
CA PHE A 575 25.18 14.64 5.79
C PHE A 575 23.95 14.48 4.88
N GLN A 576 23.63 15.49 4.08
CA GLN A 576 22.59 15.40 3.10
C GLN A 576 23.00 14.50 1.95
N SER A 577 22.13 13.56 1.59
CA SER A 577 22.35 12.64 0.49
C SER A 577 21.62 13.11 -0.77
N THR A 578 22.29 12.95 -1.90
CA THR A 578 21.71 13.17 -3.24
C THR A 578 21.74 11.84 -4.00
N CYS A 579 20.59 11.44 -4.53
CA CYS A 579 20.52 10.29 -5.43
C CYS A 579 21.06 10.70 -6.81
N ARG A 580 22.09 10.03 -7.30
CA ARG A 580 22.76 10.31 -8.56
C ARG A 580 22.14 9.55 -9.71
N GLY A 581 21.71 8.31 -9.47
CA GLY A 581 21.09 7.47 -10.47
C GLY A 581 20.36 6.30 -9.85
N VAL A 582 19.33 5.84 -10.56
CA VAL A 582 18.54 4.64 -10.26
C VAL A 582 18.49 3.77 -11.51
N TRP A 583 18.96 2.55 -11.41
CA TRP A 583 18.85 1.53 -12.45
C TRP A 583 17.96 0.41 -11.93
N MET A 584 16.91 0.08 -12.67
CA MET A 584 15.98 -0.97 -12.27
C MET A 584 15.69 -1.88 -13.44
N VAL A 585 15.90 -3.17 -13.27
CA VAL A 585 15.55 -4.20 -14.26
C VAL A 585 14.45 -5.07 -13.69
N ILE A 586 13.38 -5.24 -14.46
CA ILE A 586 12.16 -5.91 -14.03
C ILE A 586 11.77 -7.01 -15.01
N GLU A 587 11.47 -8.20 -14.51
CA GLU A 587 10.80 -9.26 -15.25
C GLU A 587 9.33 -9.34 -14.81
N THR A 588 8.41 -9.01 -15.72
CA THR A 588 6.96 -8.88 -15.45
C THR A 588 6.11 -9.80 -16.34
N GLY A 589 6.71 -10.77 -17.02
CA GLY A 589 5.99 -11.55 -18.03
C GLY A 589 5.72 -10.73 -19.29
N THR A 590 4.50 -10.77 -19.80
CA THR A 590 4.12 -10.02 -21.00
C THR A 590 3.92 -8.54 -20.70
N VAL A 591 4.61 -7.66 -21.45
CA VAL A 591 4.45 -6.21 -21.37
C VAL A 591 3.29 -5.77 -22.26
N TRP A 592 2.22 -5.26 -21.66
CA TRP A 592 1.01 -4.84 -22.39
C TRP A 592 1.11 -3.44 -23.00
N ASN A 593 1.79 -2.52 -22.34
CA ASN A 593 2.08 -1.16 -22.83
C ASN A 593 3.33 -0.64 -22.14
N ARG A 594 4.43 -0.65 -22.88
CA ARG A 594 5.74 -0.26 -22.37
C ARG A 594 5.76 1.16 -21.81
N SER A 595 5.18 2.13 -22.54
CA SER A 595 5.19 3.54 -22.13
C SER A 595 4.42 3.77 -20.83
N THR A 596 3.22 3.19 -20.70
CA THR A 596 2.41 3.31 -19.47
C THR A 596 3.11 2.64 -18.29
N MET A 597 3.67 1.44 -18.49
CA MET A 597 4.38 0.73 -17.42
C MET A 597 5.61 1.50 -16.94
N LEU A 598 6.40 2.05 -17.86
CA LEU A 598 7.56 2.88 -17.50
C LEU A 598 7.15 4.12 -16.72
N GLY A 599 6.13 4.87 -17.17
CA GLY A 599 5.67 6.06 -16.45
C GLY A 599 5.13 5.75 -15.04
N VAL A 600 4.44 4.62 -14.85
CA VAL A 600 4.02 4.15 -13.51
C VAL A 600 5.25 3.85 -12.64
N LEU A 601 6.22 3.09 -13.16
CA LEU A 601 7.42 2.72 -12.41
C LEU A 601 8.28 3.93 -12.04
N GLU A 602 8.49 4.87 -12.96
CA GLU A 602 9.21 6.12 -12.69
C GLU A 602 8.56 6.92 -11.57
N GLY A 603 7.23 7.09 -11.61
CA GLY A 603 6.47 7.76 -10.56
C GLY A 603 6.58 7.08 -9.20
N GLU A 604 6.54 5.74 -9.16
CA GLU A 604 6.68 4.98 -7.91
C GLU A 604 8.12 4.99 -7.37
N ILE A 605 9.14 4.95 -8.24
CA ILE A 605 10.54 5.11 -7.85
C ILE A 605 10.75 6.46 -7.16
N LEU A 606 10.25 7.55 -7.74
CA LEU A 606 10.38 8.89 -7.16
C LEU A 606 9.68 9.00 -5.80
N ARG A 607 8.49 8.42 -5.66
CA ARG A 607 7.79 8.34 -4.39
C ARG A 607 8.59 7.56 -3.35
N CYS A 608 9.14 6.41 -3.72
CA CYS A 608 9.96 5.59 -2.82
C CYS A 608 11.25 6.29 -2.41
N LEU A 609 11.91 7.03 -3.30
CA LEU A 609 13.07 7.85 -2.97
C LEU A 609 12.69 8.95 -1.97
N GLY A 610 11.54 9.61 -2.15
CA GLY A 610 11.04 10.60 -1.21
C GLY A 610 10.84 10.00 0.18
N SER A 611 10.08 8.91 0.29
CA SER A 611 9.82 8.22 1.57
C SER A 611 11.06 7.60 2.20
N SER A 612 12.12 7.34 1.44
CA SER A 612 13.40 6.81 1.96
C SER A 612 14.33 7.88 2.53
N ARG A 613 14.16 9.16 2.15
CA ARG A 613 15.07 10.26 2.48
C ARG A 613 14.46 11.31 3.40
N LEU A 614 13.17 11.57 3.23
CA LEU A 614 12.52 12.71 3.85
C LEU A 614 11.89 12.30 5.18
N PRO A 615 11.89 13.18 6.18
CA PRO A 615 11.27 12.90 7.47
C PRO A 615 9.80 12.58 7.23
N GLY A 616 9.45 11.33 7.39
CA GLY A 616 8.09 10.88 7.18
C GLY A 616 7.14 11.46 8.22
N TYR A 617 5.99 10.89 8.30
CA TYR A 617 4.83 11.21 9.13
C TYR A 617 5.08 11.54 10.63
N ALA A 618 6.26 11.31 11.19
CA ALA A 618 6.55 11.61 12.59
C ALA A 618 6.15 13.05 12.98
N ALA A 619 6.34 14.02 12.08
CA ALA A 619 5.93 15.40 12.26
C ALA A 619 4.39 15.61 12.37
N ALA A 620 3.59 14.82 11.66
CA ALA A 620 2.14 14.98 11.65
C ALA A 620 1.44 14.42 12.90
N VAL A 621 2.15 13.67 13.74
CA VAL A 621 1.62 13.12 15.01
C VAL A 621 1.71 14.16 16.13
N ASN A 622 2.64 15.10 16.03
CA ASN A 622 2.82 16.17 17.01
C ASN A 622 2.07 17.42 16.56
N PRO A 623 1.05 17.89 17.33
CA PRO A 623 0.29 19.09 16.99
C PRO A 623 1.14 20.36 16.86
N ALA A 624 2.29 20.40 17.53
CA ALA A 624 3.21 21.53 17.51
C ALA A 624 4.11 21.55 16.27
N GLU A 625 4.15 20.47 15.49
CA GLU A 625 4.94 20.40 14.28
C GLU A 625 4.08 20.68 13.03
N PRO A 626 4.62 21.41 12.04
CA PRO A 626 3.89 21.67 10.80
C PRO A 626 3.55 20.35 10.10
N ALA A 627 2.39 20.28 9.48
CA ALA A 627 2.01 19.14 8.68
C ALA A 627 3.04 18.93 7.55
N CYS A 628 3.43 17.67 7.32
CA CYS A 628 4.30 17.29 6.22
C CYS A 628 3.72 17.81 4.89
N SER A 629 4.52 18.51 4.10
CA SER A 629 4.11 19.03 2.79
C SER A 629 4.40 18.03 1.67
N ALA A 630 3.88 18.30 0.47
CA ALA A 630 4.24 17.52 -0.72
C ALA A 630 5.75 17.49 -1.00
N ALA A 631 6.39 18.62 -0.73
CA ALA A 631 7.82 18.79 -0.92
C ALA A 631 8.65 17.88 0.01
N ASP A 632 8.05 17.47 1.14
CA ASP A 632 8.69 16.57 2.10
C ASP A 632 8.59 15.09 1.71
N LEU A 633 7.87 14.75 0.65
CA LEU A 633 7.63 13.37 0.22
C LEU A 633 8.08 13.09 -1.22
N ILE A 634 8.10 14.09 -2.08
CA ILE A 634 8.49 13.95 -3.48
C ILE A 634 9.69 14.87 -3.75
N PRO A 635 10.83 14.34 -4.22
CA PRO A 635 11.98 15.16 -4.56
C PRO A 635 11.60 16.26 -5.58
N PRO A 636 12.05 17.51 -5.40
CA PRO A 636 11.82 18.55 -6.39
C PRO A 636 12.54 18.22 -7.69
N VAL A 637 12.02 18.76 -8.81
CA VAL A 637 12.54 18.49 -10.17
C VAL A 637 14.06 18.70 -10.29
N THR A 638 14.60 19.65 -9.54
CA THR A 638 16.05 19.94 -9.50
C THR A 638 16.91 18.90 -8.82
N GLN A 639 16.28 17.97 -8.08
CA GLN A 639 16.94 16.88 -7.34
C GLN A 639 16.58 15.49 -7.90
N LEU A 640 15.92 15.44 -9.06
CA LEU A 640 15.60 14.16 -9.68
C LEU A 640 16.87 13.46 -10.17
N PRO A 641 17.04 12.17 -9.84
CA PRO A 641 18.14 11.37 -10.37
C PRO A 641 17.91 11.00 -11.83
N GLU A 642 18.95 10.55 -12.49
CA GLU A 642 18.80 9.77 -13.71
C GLU A 642 18.11 8.44 -13.38
N ILE A 643 17.01 8.11 -14.07
CA ILE A 643 16.27 6.86 -13.88
C ILE A 643 16.34 6.05 -15.18
N GLN A 644 16.88 4.85 -15.11
CA GLN A 644 16.91 3.90 -16.22
C GLN A 644 16.16 2.63 -15.82
N ILE A 645 15.10 2.30 -16.56
CA ILE A 645 14.27 1.12 -16.34
C ILE A 645 14.32 0.22 -17.55
N GLN A 646 14.64 -1.05 -17.35
CA GLN A 646 14.60 -2.08 -18.38
C GLN A 646 13.57 -3.14 -18.02
N LEU A 647 12.68 -3.45 -18.98
CA LEU A 647 11.68 -4.51 -18.85
C LEU A 647 12.15 -5.74 -19.63
N LEU A 648 12.31 -6.86 -18.91
CA LEU A 648 12.57 -8.18 -19.49
C LEU A 648 11.24 -8.88 -19.71
N GLU A 649 10.94 -9.21 -20.96
CA GLU A 649 9.70 -9.87 -21.32
C GLU A 649 9.83 -11.40 -21.31
N SER A 650 8.79 -12.05 -20.78
CA SER A 650 8.64 -13.51 -20.84
C SER A 650 7.24 -13.86 -21.32
N HIS A 651 7.11 -14.19 -22.61
CA HIS A 651 5.82 -14.53 -23.22
C HIS A 651 5.21 -15.83 -22.70
N SER A 652 5.99 -16.69 -22.04
CA SER A 652 5.53 -17.97 -21.51
C SER A 652 4.70 -17.88 -20.23
N THR A 653 4.76 -16.75 -19.51
CA THR A 653 4.17 -16.61 -18.16
C THR A 653 2.95 -15.69 -18.09
N GLY A 654 2.54 -15.09 -19.21
CA GLY A 654 1.45 -14.11 -19.21
C GLY A 654 1.83 -12.79 -18.56
N MET A 655 0.83 -11.96 -18.25
CA MET A 655 1.03 -10.69 -17.53
C MET A 655 1.15 -10.96 -16.03
N LYS A 656 2.03 -10.21 -15.35
CA LYS A 656 2.25 -10.27 -13.90
C LYS A 656 2.09 -8.89 -13.26
N GLY A 657 1.84 -8.84 -11.95
CA GLY A 657 1.86 -7.60 -11.18
C GLY A 657 3.30 -7.08 -11.03
N PHE A 658 3.47 -5.75 -11.03
CA PHE A 658 4.80 -5.12 -10.95
C PHE A 658 4.83 -3.87 -10.08
N GLU A 659 3.68 -3.37 -9.71
CA GLU A 659 3.51 -2.05 -9.08
C GLU A 659 4.10 -1.94 -7.68
N HIS A 660 4.36 -3.07 -7.01
CA HIS A 660 5.00 -3.09 -5.69
C HIS A 660 6.53 -3.15 -5.75
N LEU A 661 7.11 -3.55 -6.87
CA LEU A 661 8.55 -3.78 -6.98
C LEU A 661 9.41 -2.56 -6.61
N PRO A 662 9.06 -1.30 -6.97
CA PRO A 662 9.78 -0.13 -6.47
C PRO A 662 9.76 0.01 -4.95
N TYR A 663 8.61 -0.26 -4.30
CA TYR A 663 8.49 -0.21 -2.83
C TYR A 663 9.36 -1.25 -2.12
N LEU A 664 9.62 -2.37 -2.79
CA LEU A 664 10.43 -3.44 -2.25
C LEU A 664 11.93 -3.17 -2.42
N GLY A 665 12.34 -2.69 -3.61
CA GLY A 665 13.74 -2.58 -3.98
C GLY A 665 14.40 -1.24 -3.67
N VAL A 666 13.71 -0.13 -3.92
CA VAL A 666 14.30 1.21 -3.83
C VAL A 666 14.78 1.57 -2.43
N PRO A 667 14.00 1.39 -1.33
CA PRO A 667 14.45 1.75 0.01
C PRO A 667 15.68 0.96 0.45
N ALA A 668 15.73 -0.33 0.14
CA ALA A 668 16.85 -1.20 0.52
C ALA A 668 18.13 -0.86 -0.27
N ALA A 669 18.04 -0.68 -1.60
CA ALA A 669 19.16 -0.29 -2.42
C ALA A 669 19.71 1.09 -2.03
N TYR A 670 18.81 2.04 -1.69
CA TYR A 670 19.19 3.36 -1.22
C TYR A 670 19.95 3.29 0.13
N ALA A 671 19.41 2.56 1.10
CA ALA A 671 20.06 2.37 2.39
C ALA A 671 21.43 1.69 2.25
N ALA A 672 21.54 0.64 1.45
CA ALA A 672 22.80 -0.04 1.16
C ALA A 672 23.83 0.91 0.52
N ALA A 673 23.39 1.81 -0.37
CA ALA A 673 24.25 2.83 -0.99
C ALA A 673 24.77 3.83 0.04
N VAL A 674 23.93 4.31 0.96
CA VAL A 674 24.35 5.23 2.04
C VAL A 674 25.27 4.52 3.01
N CYS A 675 25.02 3.27 3.40
CA CYS A 675 25.92 2.46 4.23
C CYS A 675 27.31 2.29 3.58
N GLN A 676 27.37 2.02 2.29
CA GLN A 676 28.63 1.93 1.57
C GLN A 676 29.35 3.29 1.51
N ALA A 677 28.65 4.38 1.25
CA ALA A 677 29.21 5.72 1.17
C ALA A 677 29.82 6.16 2.52
N THR A 678 29.14 5.90 3.61
CA THR A 678 29.51 6.34 4.95
C THR A 678 30.42 5.35 5.68
N GLY A 679 30.22 4.07 5.47
CA GLY A 679 30.81 3.00 6.27
C GLY A 679 30.04 2.73 7.56
N LEU A 680 28.89 3.35 7.75
CA LEU A 680 28.01 3.16 8.91
C LEU A 680 26.98 2.09 8.60
N TYR A 681 26.55 1.38 9.64
CA TYR A 681 25.37 0.54 9.56
C TYR A 681 24.13 1.39 9.87
N ILE A 682 23.37 1.73 8.83
CA ILE A 682 22.11 2.47 8.96
C ILE A 682 20.98 1.45 8.76
N ASP A 683 20.21 1.24 9.80
CA ASP A 683 19.21 0.16 9.91
C ASP A 683 17.78 0.66 9.94
N GLN A 684 17.57 1.91 9.53
CA GLN A 684 16.25 2.52 9.52
C GLN A 684 15.95 3.31 8.25
N VAL A 685 14.66 3.48 7.96
CA VAL A 685 14.13 4.35 6.91
C VAL A 685 12.96 5.18 7.46
N PRO A 686 12.89 6.51 7.19
CA PRO A 686 13.74 7.30 6.27
C PRO A 686 15.15 7.57 6.82
N ILE A 687 16.10 7.73 5.88
CA ILE A 687 17.49 8.06 6.20
C ILE A 687 17.68 9.57 6.00
N THR A 688 17.47 10.33 7.06
CA THR A 688 17.70 11.77 7.08
C THR A 688 19.14 12.11 7.46
N ALA A 689 19.53 13.36 7.32
CA ALA A 689 20.85 13.82 7.75
C ALA A 689 21.09 13.60 9.25
N GLU A 690 20.05 13.80 10.07
CA GLU A 690 20.08 13.57 11.52
C GLU A 690 20.33 12.09 11.86
N VAL A 691 19.73 11.17 11.10
CA VAL A 691 19.95 9.72 11.25
C VAL A 691 21.40 9.37 11.00
N VAL A 692 21.99 9.90 9.91
CA VAL A 692 23.40 9.68 9.61
C VAL A 692 24.30 10.25 10.71
N GLN A 693 23.97 11.44 11.21
CA GLN A 693 24.70 12.10 12.30
C GLN A 693 24.63 11.32 13.61
N GLN A 694 23.47 10.77 13.96
CA GLN A 694 23.29 9.92 15.14
C GLN A 694 24.14 8.66 15.07
N CYS A 695 24.18 7.99 13.91
CA CYS A 695 25.04 6.81 13.71
C CYS A 695 26.55 7.09 13.78
N LEU A 696 26.97 8.36 13.60
CA LEU A 696 28.37 8.78 13.79
C LEU A 696 28.74 8.98 15.25
N GLY A 697 27.78 9.33 16.11
CA GLY A 697 27.99 9.59 17.54
C GLY A 697 27.94 8.36 18.42
N THR A 698 27.54 7.22 17.86
CA THR A 698 27.53 5.91 18.54
C THR A 698 28.78 5.09 18.14
#